data_4ef533a66e5df1cbdd60552db6a8b045
#
_entry.id   4ef533a66e5df1cbdd60552db6a8b045
#
_cell.length_a   1.000
_cell.length_b   1.000
_cell.length_c   1.000
_cell.angle_alpha   90.00
_cell.angle_beta   90.00
_cell.angle_gamma   90.00
#
_symmetry.space_group_name_H-M   'P 1'
#
loop_
_entity.id
_entity.type
_entity.pdbx_description
1 polymer ?
#
loop_
_entity_poly.entity_id
_entity_poly.type
_entity_poly.pdbx_seq_one_letter_code
_entity_poly.pdbx_strand_id
1 'polypeptide(L)'
;MSKAKRLRLFASVICFALVAAGCSAHAQKQEWFGVIRPPEGQTLRYITGAEPESLDPQMSSGQPEARIDMALYDGLAEYHPKTMEPIPALAERWTINGDASEFVFFLRHDAKFSNGEPINANDFVYTIRRGFRPELASRLAYLGYDIKYAEAYNSAASFVRDPRTGRFLLASEAEAKDAAQQPAALPTQAELDAEYRKRLSMTGEDAAKDTEFHKLIHSPERLVVPSDEKDRQKAFKANPKLQALVEGKELVPVKAEDIGVEAVDDYTLRITMRQPAPYFLGLVPHQFFRAIPHSVVEKYGVNWTKPENFVGSGAFKLESHRPYNDLTVVRNPLYWDAKNVHLDRIVFFPLEEQTTMMNLYKAGEVDATYNHTVPASWLKSGVRFMKDYMDAPENGSNYWQINTKMPPMDDKRVRRAFNLAIDRDALGDYRVVSKPNSTIVPQNILHGYPSPQGYGFDVAEAKRLLAEAGYKDASGNFDPNKFPVEQVEITYNTAESNRQIAEFVQAQWKQNLGIIIPLHNVEWKTFQDMRSKLQYKGFAGGAGWSGDYMDPNTYLSLFTTAEGGDNMTGWYDPKYIAMLNDANREPDQSKRYQMLAKVEAYALDAAPVVTLLKPATSWMKKPYVKGMYPNPGTLHAWKYVYIEHDQAKWDTKMPDMTTDELARADAKE
;
A
#
# COMPACT_ATOMS: atom_id res chain seq x y z
N MET A 1 -71.79 46.90 -4.35
CA MET A 1 -71.27 45.67 -3.67
C MET A 1 -71.67 45.73 -2.22
N SER A 2 -72.38 44.71 -1.73
CA SER A 2 -72.84 44.68 -0.32
C SER A 2 -71.65 44.46 0.64
N LYS A 3 -71.76 44.99 1.88
CA LYS A 3 -70.75 44.84 2.93
C LYS A 3 -70.30 43.37 3.11
N ALA A 4 -71.19 42.41 2.87
CA ALA A 4 -70.88 41.00 2.94
C ALA A 4 -69.92 40.49 1.81
N LYS A 5 -69.97 41.08 0.62
CA LYS A 5 -69.04 40.72 -0.47
C LYS A 5 -67.64 41.29 -0.22
N ARG A 6 -67.50 42.46 0.41
CA ARG A 6 -66.23 43.04 0.80
C ARG A 6 -65.56 42.24 1.94
N LEU A 7 -66.36 41.77 2.91
CA LEU A 7 -65.83 40.96 4.02
C LEU A 7 -65.31 39.59 3.54
N ARG A 8 -66.03 38.94 2.60
CA ARG A 8 -65.55 37.65 1.98
C ARG A 8 -64.30 37.85 1.14
N LEU A 9 -64.19 38.96 0.41
CA LEU A 9 -62.98 39.23 -0.39
C LEU A 9 -61.78 39.52 0.54
N PHE A 10 -61.97 40.22 1.65
CA PHE A 10 -60.93 40.51 2.65
C PHE A 10 -60.51 39.20 3.38
N ALA A 11 -61.44 38.35 3.76
CA ALA A 11 -61.15 37.04 4.36
C ALA A 11 -60.37 36.10 3.41
N SER A 12 -60.74 36.09 2.13
CA SER A 12 -60.02 35.30 1.11
C SER A 12 -58.62 35.83 0.84
N VAL A 13 -58.38 37.14 0.86
CA VAL A 13 -57.04 37.72 0.69
C VAL A 13 -56.17 37.46 1.93
N ILE A 14 -56.72 37.48 3.13
CA ILE A 14 -55.97 37.16 4.37
C ILE A 14 -55.63 35.66 4.41
N CYS A 15 -56.57 34.75 4.00
CA CYS A 15 -56.24 33.33 3.91
C CYS A 15 -55.16 33.04 2.84
N PHE A 16 -55.21 33.72 1.68
CA PHE A 16 -54.18 33.57 0.65
C PHE A 16 -52.81 34.14 1.10
N ALA A 17 -52.78 35.24 1.85
CA ALA A 17 -51.56 35.81 2.42
C ALA A 17 -50.99 34.91 3.53
N LEU A 18 -51.82 34.27 4.36
CA LEU A 18 -51.36 33.30 5.36
C LEU A 18 -50.86 32.02 4.76
N VAL A 19 -51.43 31.55 3.66
CA VAL A 19 -50.93 30.38 2.90
C VAL A 19 -49.63 30.71 2.15
N ALA A 20 -49.49 31.92 1.61
CA ALA A 20 -48.26 32.42 1.01
C ALA A 20 -47.13 32.66 2.02
N ALA A 21 -47.44 33.07 3.23
CA ALA A 21 -46.47 33.23 4.33
C ALA A 21 -46.04 31.87 4.94
N GLY A 22 -46.92 30.83 4.85
CA GLY A 22 -46.59 29.48 5.29
C GLY A 22 -45.70 28.69 4.29
N CYS A 23 -45.60 29.17 3.04
CA CYS A 23 -44.76 28.49 2.00
C CYS A 23 -43.37 29.09 1.87
N SER A 24 -43.01 30.14 2.60
CA SER A 24 -41.61 30.54 2.76
C SER A 24 -40.94 29.83 3.97
N ALA A 25 -41.21 28.52 4.13
CA ALA A 25 -40.23 27.72 4.82
C ALA A 25 -38.96 27.83 3.96
N HIS A 26 -38.02 28.63 4.43
CA HIS A 26 -36.64 28.56 3.95
C HIS A 26 -36.32 27.06 4.01
N ALA A 27 -36.23 26.42 2.89
CA ALA A 27 -35.58 25.11 2.83
C ALA A 27 -34.16 25.40 3.34
N GLN A 28 -33.96 25.22 4.64
CA GLN A 28 -32.64 25.28 5.25
C GLN A 28 -31.81 24.35 4.43
N LYS A 29 -30.86 24.87 3.67
CA LYS A 29 -30.01 24.07 2.79
C LYS A 29 -29.43 23.01 3.70
N GLN A 30 -29.83 21.75 3.51
CA GLN A 30 -29.37 20.65 4.33
C GLN A 30 -27.87 20.58 4.17
N GLU A 31 -27.12 20.90 5.22
CA GLU A 31 -25.65 20.93 5.17
C GLU A 31 -25.04 19.54 5.29
N TRP A 32 -25.77 18.61 5.94
CA TRP A 32 -25.35 17.26 6.26
C TRP A 32 -26.28 16.24 5.63
N PHE A 33 -25.74 15.07 5.29
CA PHE A 33 -26.52 14.01 4.65
C PHE A 33 -27.25 13.14 5.68
N GLY A 34 -28.59 13.16 5.65
CA GLY A 34 -29.45 12.34 6.50
C GLY A 34 -29.56 12.78 7.95
N VAL A 35 -29.87 11.83 8.82
CA VAL A 35 -30.11 12.05 10.25
C VAL A 35 -28.77 12.22 11.00
N ILE A 36 -28.67 13.26 11.82
CA ILE A 36 -27.53 13.50 12.71
C ILE A 36 -27.95 13.18 14.13
N ARG A 37 -27.48 12.04 14.62
CA ARG A 37 -27.77 11.58 15.99
C ARG A 37 -26.52 10.91 16.55
N PRO A 38 -25.72 11.62 17.39
CA PRO A 38 -24.56 10.99 18.01
C PRO A 38 -24.98 9.81 18.90
N PRO A 39 -24.19 8.74 18.96
CA PRO A 39 -24.41 7.65 19.90
C PRO A 39 -24.26 8.12 21.34
N GLU A 40 -24.80 7.39 22.29
CA GLU A 40 -24.53 7.61 23.71
C GLU A 40 -23.08 7.24 24.03
N GLY A 41 -22.37 8.11 24.75
CA GLY A 41 -20.97 7.89 25.11
C GLY A 41 -20.00 7.87 23.92
N GLN A 42 -18.89 7.21 24.10
CA GLN A 42 -17.78 7.14 23.12
C GLN A 42 -17.83 5.84 22.31
N THR A 43 -18.94 5.56 21.64
CA THR A 43 -19.12 4.41 20.77
C THR A 43 -19.11 4.85 19.30
N LEU A 44 -18.26 4.24 18.47
CA LEU A 44 -18.24 4.46 17.02
C LEU A 44 -18.90 3.27 16.31
N ARG A 45 -19.86 3.55 15.41
CA ARG A 45 -20.49 2.56 14.52
C ARG A 45 -19.95 2.78 13.10
N TYR A 46 -19.10 1.85 12.66
CA TYR A 46 -18.31 2.00 11.44
C TYR A 46 -18.58 0.87 10.44
N ILE A 47 -18.82 1.22 9.17
CA ILE A 47 -18.89 0.23 8.09
C ILE A 47 -17.46 -0.05 7.61
N THR A 48 -17.02 -1.30 7.70
CA THR A 48 -15.66 -1.70 7.33
C THR A 48 -15.53 -2.21 5.89
N GLY A 49 -16.63 -2.49 5.20
CA GLY A 49 -16.65 -3.14 3.90
C GLY A 49 -16.99 -4.62 4.04
N ALA A 50 -16.19 -5.50 3.46
CA ALA A 50 -16.41 -6.93 3.50
C ALA A 50 -16.14 -7.56 4.89
N GLU A 51 -16.59 -8.79 5.08
CA GLU A 51 -16.22 -9.65 6.19
C GLU A 51 -14.69 -9.91 6.15
N PRO A 52 -13.97 -9.78 7.28
CA PRO A 52 -12.55 -10.10 7.34
C PRO A 52 -12.29 -11.60 7.11
N GLU A 53 -11.33 -11.92 6.23
CA GLU A 53 -10.89 -13.30 5.98
C GLU A 53 -10.19 -13.88 7.22
N SER A 54 -9.45 -13.06 7.92
CA SER A 54 -8.67 -13.42 9.11
C SER A 54 -8.49 -12.21 10.03
N LEU A 55 -8.34 -12.45 11.32
CA LEU A 55 -7.87 -11.48 12.31
C LEU A 55 -6.40 -11.74 12.73
N ASP A 56 -5.70 -12.64 12.03
CA ASP A 56 -4.26 -12.80 12.16
C ASP A 56 -3.58 -11.80 11.20
N PRO A 57 -2.85 -10.80 11.70
CA PRO A 57 -2.33 -9.69 10.89
C PRO A 57 -1.28 -10.13 9.86
N GLN A 58 -0.77 -11.34 9.98
CA GLN A 58 0.16 -11.93 9.01
C GLN A 58 -0.53 -12.77 7.94
N MET A 59 -1.83 -13.08 8.10
CA MET A 59 -2.64 -13.83 7.15
C MET A 59 -3.65 -12.94 6.40
N SER A 60 -3.97 -11.80 6.99
CA SER A 60 -4.93 -10.83 6.44
C SER A 60 -4.26 -9.92 5.40
N SER A 61 -4.77 -9.89 4.18
CA SER A 61 -4.19 -9.08 3.10
C SER A 61 -5.13 -8.00 2.57
N GLY A 62 -6.37 -7.94 3.05
CA GLY A 62 -7.39 -7.02 2.58
C GLY A 62 -7.49 -5.73 3.38
N GLN A 63 -8.13 -4.74 2.78
CA GLN A 63 -8.42 -3.45 3.42
C GLN A 63 -9.40 -3.57 4.61
N PRO A 64 -10.44 -4.44 4.59
CA PRO A 64 -11.32 -4.64 5.75
C PRO A 64 -10.56 -5.10 6.98
N GLU A 65 -9.67 -6.08 6.80
CA GLU A 65 -8.81 -6.63 7.87
C GLU A 65 -7.86 -5.55 8.39
N ALA A 66 -7.14 -4.87 7.51
CA ALA A 66 -6.18 -3.85 7.89
C ALA A 66 -6.81 -2.78 8.79
N ARG A 67 -8.07 -2.38 8.55
CA ARG A 67 -8.80 -1.42 9.40
C ARG A 67 -9.06 -1.96 10.80
N ILE A 68 -9.37 -3.25 10.92
CA ILE A 68 -9.60 -3.91 12.20
C ILE A 68 -8.26 -4.12 12.92
N ASP A 69 -7.23 -4.55 12.19
CA ASP A 69 -5.88 -4.78 12.72
C ASP A 69 -5.27 -3.49 13.30
N MET A 70 -5.59 -2.32 12.73
CA MET A 70 -5.21 -1.00 13.29
C MET A 70 -5.81 -0.73 14.68
N ALA A 71 -6.89 -1.41 15.07
CA ALA A 71 -7.44 -1.31 16.41
C ALA A 71 -6.83 -2.35 17.38
N LEU A 72 -6.59 -3.56 16.87
CA LEU A 72 -6.26 -4.74 17.68
C LEU A 72 -4.76 -4.89 17.97
N TYR A 73 -3.91 -4.36 17.08
CA TYR A 73 -2.46 -4.54 17.16
C TYR A 73 -1.71 -3.21 17.04
N ASP A 74 -0.57 -3.13 17.70
CA ASP A 74 0.37 -2.02 17.60
C ASP A 74 1.72 -2.52 17.06
N GLY A 75 2.48 -1.66 16.38
CA GLY A 75 3.74 -1.96 15.75
C GLY A 75 4.93 -1.24 16.39
N LEU A 76 6.12 -1.46 15.86
CA LEU A 76 7.30 -0.64 16.19
C LEU A 76 7.03 0.83 15.92
N ALA A 77 6.44 1.12 14.77
CA ALA A 77 5.94 2.42 14.37
C ALA A 77 4.46 2.34 14.01
N GLU A 78 3.76 3.48 14.04
CA GLU A 78 2.37 3.65 13.62
C GLU A 78 2.32 4.61 12.43
N TYR A 79 1.23 4.60 11.67
CA TYR A 79 1.00 5.58 10.63
C TYR A 79 0.54 6.92 11.20
N HIS A 80 1.16 8.00 10.74
CA HIS A 80 0.63 9.34 11.00
C HIS A 80 -0.76 9.47 10.35
N PRO A 81 -1.81 9.88 11.10
CA PRO A 81 -3.20 9.77 10.65
C PRO A 81 -3.56 10.58 9.40
N LYS A 82 -2.73 11.55 8.99
CA LYS A 82 -2.95 12.36 7.77
C LYS A 82 -1.98 12.03 6.66
N THR A 83 -0.67 11.88 6.96
CA THR A 83 0.39 11.74 5.96
C THR A 83 0.76 10.29 5.70
N MET A 84 0.42 9.36 6.59
CA MET A 84 0.84 7.95 6.58
C MET A 84 2.35 7.76 6.76
N GLU A 85 3.09 8.80 7.13
CA GLU A 85 4.49 8.68 7.52
C GLU A 85 4.62 7.89 8.83
N PRO A 86 5.72 7.14 9.03
CA PRO A 86 5.93 6.39 10.27
C PRO A 86 6.16 7.33 11.45
N ILE A 87 5.43 7.12 12.53
CA ILE A 87 5.61 7.81 13.81
C ILE A 87 5.88 6.80 14.94
N PRO A 88 6.54 7.20 16.06
CA PRO A 88 6.81 6.32 17.19
C PRO A 88 5.55 5.65 17.75
N ALA A 89 5.66 4.33 18.04
CA ALA A 89 4.61 3.53 18.66
C ALA A 89 5.20 2.65 19.79
N LEU A 90 5.28 1.33 19.63
CA LEU A 90 5.95 0.46 20.61
C LEU A 90 7.47 0.70 20.65
N ALA A 91 8.08 1.20 19.57
CA ALA A 91 9.40 1.82 19.63
C ALA A 91 9.26 3.33 19.92
N GLU A 92 9.99 3.82 20.94
CA GLU A 92 10.02 5.25 21.25
C GLU A 92 10.83 6.04 20.24
N ARG A 93 11.84 5.40 19.67
CA ARG A 93 12.77 5.95 18.68
C ARG A 93 13.47 4.83 17.93
N TRP A 94 14.13 5.19 16.85
CA TRP A 94 15.01 4.30 16.08
C TRP A 94 16.22 5.02 15.55
N THR A 95 17.22 4.25 15.15
CA THR A 95 18.39 4.74 14.39
C THR A 95 18.54 3.93 13.10
N ILE A 96 19.03 4.58 12.07
CA ILE A 96 19.32 4.00 10.77
C ILE A 96 20.79 4.25 10.50
N ASN A 97 21.52 3.21 10.08
CA ASN A 97 22.94 3.39 9.74
C ASN A 97 23.10 4.18 8.42
N GLY A 98 24.36 4.56 8.10
CA GLY A 98 24.65 5.52 7.04
C GLY A 98 24.23 5.12 5.63
N ASP A 99 23.92 3.82 5.36
CA ASP A 99 23.46 3.32 4.06
C ASP A 99 22.05 2.69 4.11
N ALA A 100 21.36 2.81 5.25
CA ALA A 100 20.04 2.20 5.46
C ALA A 100 20.00 0.67 5.25
N SER A 101 21.11 -0.02 5.58
CA SER A 101 21.17 -1.47 5.62
C SER A 101 20.89 -2.05 7.02
N GLU A 102 20.73 -1.19 8.03
CA GLU A 102 20.43 -1.58 9.40
C GLU A 102 19.53 -0.57 10.09
N PHE A 103 18.53 -1.10 10.79
CA PHE A 103 17.56 -0.36 11.61
C PHE A 103 17.63 -0.88 13.03
N VAL A 104 17.78 0.03 14.01
CA VAL A 104 17.74 -0.31 15.44
C VAL A 104 16.60 0.43 16.09
N PHE A 105 15.68 -0.31 16.71
CA PHE A 105 14.48 0.20 17.38
C PHE A 105 14.65 0.06 18.89
N PHE A 106 14.37 1.14 19.61
CA PHE A 106 14.43 1.20 21.09
C PHE A 106 12.99 1.18 21.62
N LEU A 107 12.62 0.09 22.30
CA LEU A 107 11.26 -0.19 22.69
C LEU A 107 10.88 0.48 24.02
N ARG A 108 9.58 0.71 24.20
CA ARG A 108 9.01 1.15 25.47
C ARG A 108 9.12 0.07 26.52
N HIS A 109 9.41 0.46 27.75
CA HIS A 109 9.47 -0.45 28.90
C HIS A 109 8.11 -0.69 29.57
N ASP A 110 7.08 0.10 29.26
CA ASP A 110 5.76 0.09 29.88
C ASP A 110 4.68 -0.57 28.99
N ALA A 111 5.04 -0.99 27.79
CA ALA A 111 4.12 -1.61 26.86
C ALA A 111 3.72 -3.04 27.28
N LYS A 112 2.42 -3.34 27.15
CA LYS A 112 1.84 -4.64 27.51
C LYS A 112 0.82 -5.10 26.49
N PHE A 113 0.75 -6.41 26.32
CA PHE A 113 -0.40 -7.05 25.69
C PHE A 113 -1.67 -6.89 26.54
N SER A 114 -2.83 -7.12 25.94
CA SER A 114 -4.14 -6.96 26.59
C SER A 114 -4.40 -7.97 27.74
N ASN A 115 -3.58 -9.00 27.88
CA ASN A 115 -3.55 -9.93 29.01
C ASN A 115 -2.60 -9.51 30.15
N GLY A 116 -1.81 -8.44 29.95
CA GLY A 116 -0.87 -7.91 30.93
C GLY A 116 0.58 -8.39 30.80
N GLU A 117 0.87 -9.31 29.89
CA GLU A 117 2.25 -9.71 29.58
C GLU A 117 3.03 -8.52 28.97
N PRO A 118 4.28 -8.28 29.38
CA PRO A 118 5.09 -7.21 28.80
C PRO A 118 5.38 -7.49 27.33
N ILE A 119 5.48 -6.43 26.52
CA ILE A 119 5.93 -6.51 25.12
C ILE A 119 7.41 -6.17 25.09
N ASN A 120 8.22 -7.00 24.46
CA ASN A 120 9.67 -6.82 24.37
C ASN A 120 10.22 -7.17 22.98
N ALA A 121 11.54 -7.05 22.80
CA ALA A 121 12.18 -7.27 21.50
C ALA A 121 12.03 -8.72 21.00
N ASN A 122 11.92 -9.70 21.89
CA ASN A 122 11.74 -11.11 21.48
C ASN A 122 10.36 -11.36 20.86
N ASP A 123 9.33 -10.58 21.23
CA ASP A 123 8.01 -10.67 20.60
C ASP A 123 8.08 -10.22 19.13
N PHE A 124 8.87 -9.20 18.83
CA PHE A 124 9.11 -8.77 17.46
C PHE A 124 9.98 -9.74 16.66
N VAL A 125 11.01 -10.33 17.29
CA VAL A 125 11.78 -11.41 16.67
C VAL A 125 10.87 -12.59 16.31
N TYR A 126 10.00 -12.98 17.23
CA TYR A 126 9.01 -14.02 16.98
C TYR A 126 8.05 -13.65 15.86
N THR A 127 7.45 -12.45 15.92
CA THR A 127 6.51 -11.93 14.92
C THR A 127 7.12 -11.98 13.51
N ILE A 128 8.31 -11.39 13.34
CA ILE A 128 8.98 -11.32 12.04
C ILE A 128 9.33 -12.71 11.53
N ARG A 129 9.94 -13.56 12.35
CA ARG A 129 10.30 -14.94 11.97
C ARG A 129 9.06 -15.79 11.63
N ARG A 130 7.96 -15.62 12.39
CA ARG A 130 6.71 -16.33 12.12
C ARG A 130 6.10 -15.93 10.77
N GLY A 131 6.11 -14.64 10.44
CA GLY A 131 5.58 -14.13 9.17
C GLY A 131 6.23 -14.75 7.93
N PHE A 132 7.49 -15.21 8.06
CA PHE A 132 8.22 -15.89 6.98
C PHE A 132 8.20 -17.42 7.06
N ARG A 133 7.51 -18.03 8.03
CA ARG A 133 7.39 -19.49 8.07
C ARG A 133 6.76 -20.01 6.77
N PRO A 134 7.39 -20.95 6.03
CA PRO A 134 6.83 -21.49 4.80
C PRO A 134 5.42 -22.08 5.01
N GLU A 135 5.18 -22.71 6.17
CA GLU A 135 3.92 -23.36 6.52
C GLU A 135 2.79 -22.36 6.76
N LEU A 136 3.12 -21.11 7.13
CA LEU A 136 2.14 -20.04 7.29
C LEU A 136 1.58 -19.59 5.95
N ALA A 137 2.38 -19.71 4.87
CA ALA A 137 2.01 -19.30 3.51
C ALA A 137 1.43 -17.88 3.43
N SER A 138 2.00 -16.96 4.22
CA SER A 138 1.57 -15.58 4.27
C SER A 138 1.69 -14.90 2.90
N ARG A 139 0.58 -14.34 2.41
CA ARG A 139 0.57 -13.54 1.17
C ARG A 139 1.31 -12.22 1.32
N LEU A 140 1.63 -11.81 2.55
CA LEU A 140 2.30 -10.55 2.87
C LEU A 140 3.82 -10.72 3.10
N ALA A 141 4.35 -11.94 3.03
CA ALA A 141 5.76 -12.20 3.32
C ALA A 141 6.72 -11.37 2.44
N TYR A 142 6.33 -11.10 1.19
CA TYR A 142 7.14 -10.29 0.25
C TYR A 142 7.48 -8.89 0.79
N LEU A 143 6.66 -8.31 1.67
CA LEU A 143 6.90 -6.99 2.27
C LEU A 143 8.19 -6.93 3.10
N GLY A 144 8.67 -8.06 3.57
CA GLY A 144 9.89 -8.14 4.36
C GLY A 144 11.06 -8.86 3.68
N TYR A 145 11.00 -9.12 2.37
CA TYR A 145 12.09 -9.85 1.66
C TYR A 145 13.39 -9.07 1.58
N ASP A 146 13.38 -7.78 1.84
CA ASP A 146 14.61 -7.01 2.00
C ASP A 146 15.31 -7.28 3.33
N ILE A 147 14.65 -7.87 4.33
CA ILE A 147 15.31 -8.37 5.54
C ILE A 147 16.23 -9.53 5.16
N LYS A 148 17.47 -9.49 5.60
CA LYS A 148 18.49 -10.48 5.25
C LYS A 148 17.99 -11.90 5.48
N TYR A 149 18.09 -12.74 4.47
CA TYR A 149 17.64 -14.14 4.41
C TYR A 149 16.14 -14.41 4.64
N ALA A 150 15.29 -13.40 4.76
CA ALA A 150 13.85 -13.59 4.94
C ALA A 150 13.21 -14.34 3.75
N GLU A 151 13.50 -13.89 2.51
CA GLU A 151 13.04 -14.56 1.28
C GLU A 151 13.58 -15.99 1.18
N ALA A 152 14.87 -16.19 1.50
CA ALA A 152 15.51 -17.49 1.45
C ALA A 152 14.89 -18.48 2.44
N TYR A 153 14.54 -18.03 3.64
CA TYR A 153 13.83 -18.85 4.61
C TYR A 153 12.39 -19.14 4.15
N ASN A 154 11.66 -18.13 3.71
CA ASN A 154 10.27 -18.29 3.27
C ASN A 154 10.14 -19.23 2.06
N SER A 155 11.10 -19.21 1.15
CA SER A 155 11.16 -20.13 0.01
C SER A 155 11.79 -21.49 0.32
N ALA A 156 12.07 -21.80 1.58
CA ALA A 156 12.76 -23.01 2.02
C ALA A 156 14.07 -23.27 1.27
N ALA A 157 14.86 -22.23 1.03
CA ALA A 157 16.14 -22.32 0.32
C ALA A 157 17.28 -22.84 1.21
N SER A 158 18.44 -23.10 0.63
CA SER A 158 19.64 -23.59 1.33
C SER A 158 20.85 -22.71 1.04
N PHE A 159 21.71 -22.55 2.02
CA PHE A 159 23.09 -22.08 1.87
C PHE A 159 23.95 -23.16 1.23
N VAL A 160 24.98 -22.74 0.52
CA VAL A 160 25.98 -23.63 -0.08
C VAL A 160 27.24 -23.62 0.79
N ARG A 161 27.65 -24.80 1.29
CA ARG A 161 28.83 -24.97 2.15
C ARG A 161 29.86 -25.90 1.54
N ASP A 162 31.14 -25.56 1.59
CA ASP A 162 32.20 -26.46 1.21
C ASP A 162 32.41 -27.49 2.32
N PRO A 163 32.18 -28.80 2.09
CA PRO A 163 32.27 -29.82 3.14
C PRO A 163 33.70 -30.08 3.61
N ARG A 164 34.74 -29.67 2.85
CA ARG A 164 36.15 -29.86 3.23
C ARG A 164 36.63 -28.75 4.18
N THR A 165 36.18 -27.54 3.98
CA THR A 165 36.61 -26.36 4.76
C THR A 165 35.59 -25.90 5.79
N GLY A 166 34.33 -26.35 5.68
CA GLY A 166 33.21 -25.87 6.48
C GLY A 166 32.74 -24.45 6.12
N ARG A 167 33.39 -23.79 5.14
CA ARG A 167 33.08 -22.41 4.72
C ARG A 167 31.80 -22.35 3.88
N PHE A 168 30.95 -21.40 4.15
CA PHE A 168 29.84 -21.04 3.25
C PHE A 168 30.38 -20.26 2.04
N LEU A 169 29.89 -20.58 0.85
CA LEU A 169 30.12 -19.78 -0.34
C LEU A 169 29.35 -18.45 -0.25
N LEU A 170 29.88 -17.44 -0.92
CA LEU A 170 29.28 -16.09 -0.94
C LEU A 170 28.49 -15.84 -2.22
N ALA A 171 27.49 -15.00 -2.15
CA ALA A 171 26.72 -14.54 -3.30
C ALA A 171 27.65 -13.91 -4.36
N SER A 172 28.63 -13.11 -3.94
CA SER A 172 29.62 -12.47 -4.81
C SER A 172 30.49 -13.45 -5.61
N GLU A 173 30.70 -14.68 -5.13
CA GLU A 173 31.44 -15.71 -5.87
C GLU A 173 30.67 -16.20 -7.12
N ALA A 174 29.33 -16.11 -7.08
CA ALA A 174 28.49 -16.42 -8.23
C ALA A 174 28.43 -15.28 -9.27
N GLU A 175 28.66 -14.03 -8.82
CA GLU A 175 28.63 -12.84 -9.65
C GLU A 175 29.98 -12.48 -10.29
N ALA A 176 31.11 -12.88 -9.66
CA ALA A 176 32.45 -12.51 -10.10
C ALA A 176 32.70 -12.90 -11.57
N LYS A 177 33.16 -11.95 -12.38
CA LYS A 177 33.46 -12.18 -13.82
C LYS A 177 34.77 -12.93 -14.02
N ASP A 178 35.72 -12.87 -13.06
CA ASP A 178 37.01 -13.55 -13.11
C ASP A 178 37.39 -14.14 -11.74
N ALA A 179 38.00 -15.33 -11.75
CA ALA A 179 38.45 -16.06 -10.56
C ALA A 179 39.62 -15.40 -9.78
N ALA A 180 40.07 -14.20 -10.19
CA ALA A 180 41.27 -13.55 -9.66
C ALA A 180 41.02 -12.62 -8.45
N GLN A 181 39.76 -12.31 -8.09
CA GLN A 181 39.46 -11.57 -6.87
C GLN A 181 38.97 -12.53 -5.77
N GLN A 182 39.91 -13.16 -5.07
CA GLN A 182 39.58 -13.78 -3.79
C GLN A 182 39.19 -12.68 -2.80
N PRO A 183 37.99 -12.73 -2.20
CA PRO A 183 37.64 -11.83 -1.11
C PRO A 183 38.61 -12.00 0.04
N ALA A 184 38.85 -10.93 0.81
CA ALA A 184 39.62 -10.99 2.06
C ALA A 184 39.16 -12.16 2.93
N ALA A 185 40.07 -12.79 3.65
CA ALA A 185 39.77 -13.92 4.52
C ALA A 185 38.59 -13.57 5.43
N LEU A 186 37.48 -14.30 5.26
CA LEU A 186 36.30 -14.11 6.09
C LEU A 186 36.54 -14.70 7.48
N PRO A 187 35.97 -14.11 8.53
CA PRO A 187 36.01 -14.68 9.85
C PRO A 187 35.43 -16.11 9.84
N THR A 188 36.06 -16.97 10.60
CA THR A 188 35.57 -18.34 10.79
C THR A 188 34.28 -18.32 11.60
N GLN A 189 33.46 -19.39 11.50
CA GLN A 189 32.25 -19.49 12.31
C GLN A 189 32.55 -19.40 13.80
N ALA A 190 33.70 -19.93 14.26
CA ALA A 190 34.13 -19.84 15.64
C ALA A 190 34.42 -18.38 16.10
N GLU A 191 34.99 -17.59 15.21
CA GLU A 191 35.24 -16.14 15.48
C GLU A 191 33.92 -15.37 15.50
N LEU A 192 32.99 -15.69 14.60
CA LEU A 192 31.62 -15.12 14.60
C LEU A 192 30.88 -15.47 15.90
N ASP A 193 30.94 -16.74 16.33
CA ASP A 193 30.28 -17.19 17.57
C ASP A 193 30.93 -16.59 18.84
N ALA A 194 32.25 -16.38 18.83
CA ALA A 194 32.96 -15.74 19.93
C ALA A 194 32.57 -14.26 20.04
N GLU A 195 32.52 -13.54 18.90
CA GLU A 195 32.14 -12.13 18.86
C GLU A 195 30.65 -11.95 19.19
N TYR A 196 29.78 -12.86 18.74
CA TYR A 196 28.37 -12.89 19.11
C TYR A 196 28.17 -13.04 20.64
N ARG A 197 28.93 -13.95 21.29
CA ARG A 197 28.90 -14.11 22.75
C ARG A 197 29.41 -12.87 23.50
N LYS A 198 30.45 -12.23 23.01
CA LYS A 198 30.96 -10.99 23.58
C LYS A 198 29.88 -9.89 23.52
N ARG A 199 29.19 -9.78 22.38
CA ARG A 199 28.13 -8.81 22.19
C ARG A 199 26.91 -9.07 23.07
N LEU A 200 26.54 -10.31 23.36
CA LEU A 200 25.42 -10.62 24.30
C LEU A 200 25.63 -10.00 25.69
N SER A 201 26.85 -9.57 26.02
CA SER A 201 27.15 -8.81 27.24
C SER A 201 26.95 -7.30 27.12
N MET A 202 26.75 -6.79 25.91
CA MET A 202 26.46 -5.38 25.64
C MET A 202 24.96 -5.14 25.63
N THR A 203 24.52 -3.94 25.98
CA THR A 203 23.09 -3.57 26.03
C THR A 203 22.83 -2.20 25.42
N GLY A 204 21.60 -1.99 24.95
CA GLY A 204 21.09 -0.70 24.50
C GLY A 204 21.90 -0.06 23.37
N GLU A 205 22.16 1.24 23.50
CA GLU A 205 22.85 2.03 22.47
C GLU A 205 24.29 1.61 22.22
N ASP A 206 25.02 1.14 23.25
CA ASP A 206 26.42 0.72 23.10
C ASP A 206 26.50 -0.55 22.24
N ALA A 207 25.60 -1.50 22.43
CA ALA A 207 25.50 -2.67 21.59
C ALA A 207 25.09 -2.29 20.15
N ALA A 208 24.17 -1.34 19.99
CA ALA A 208 23.71 -0.86 18.70
C ALA A 208 24.81 -0.12 17.91
N LYS A 209 25.76 0.52 18.60
CA LYS A 209 26.89 1.26 18.00
C LYS A 209 28.14 0.41 17.78
N ASP A 210 28.14 -0.87 18.09
CA ASP A 210 29.30 -1.75 17.91
C ASP A 210 29.60 -2.00 16.42
N THR A 211 30.45 -1.14 15.86
CA THR A 211 30.80 -1.14 14.43
C THR A 211 31.56 -2.38 13.98
N GLU A 212 32.34 -3.05 14.85
CA GLU A 212 33.07 -4.28 14.51
C GLU A 212 32.10 -5.45 14.41
N PHE A 213 31.12 -5.53 15.30
CA PHE A 213 30.07 -6.52 15.22
C PHE A 213 29.18 -6.28 13.97
N HIS A 214 28.87 -5.02 13.65
CA HIS A 214 28.15 -4.67 12.42
C HIS A 214 28.87 -5.17 11.16
N LYS A 215 30.20 -5.02 11.09
CA LYS A 215 30.98 -5.59 9.98
C LYS A 215 30.89 -7.10 9.89
N LEU A 216 30.75 -7.80 11.02
CA LEU A 216 30.60 -9.25 11.06
C LEU A 216 29.22 -9.74 10.67
N ILE A 217 28.17 -9.08 11.13
CA ILE A 217 26.77 -9.39 10.77
C ILE A 217 26.49 -9.03 9.31
N HIS A 218 27.01 -7.92 8.84
CA HIS A 218 26.97 -7.50 7.44
C HIS A 218 28.03 -8.19 6.59
N SER A 219 28.69 -9.23 7.14
CA SER A 219 29.58 -10.09 6.35
C SER A 219 28.86 -10.50 5.07
N PRO A 220 29.61 -10.64 3.96
CA PRO A 220 29.03 -10.81 2.64
C PRO A 220 27.94 -11.86 2.63
N GLU A 221 26.88 -11.57 1.91
CA GLU A 221 25.72 -12.46 1.78
C GLU A 221 26.17 -13.85 1.36
N ARG A 222 25.74 -14.88 2.08
CA ARG A 222 26.01 -16.27 1.74
C ARG A 222 25.26 -16.63 0.46
N LEU A 223 25.86 -17.46 -0.37
CA LEU A 223 25.21 -17.97 -1.56
C LEU A 223 24.01 -18.84 -1.17
N VAL A 224 22.86 -18.48 -1.70
CA VAL A 224 21.59 -19.18 -1.50
C VAL A 224 21.16 -19.85 -2.80
N VAL A 225 20.66 -21.08 -2.72
CA VAL A 225 20.07 -21.81 -3.83
C VAL A 225 18.77 -22.49 -3.41
N PRO A 226 17.83 -22.73 -4.33
CA PRO A 226 16.63 -23.51 -4.02
C PRO A 226 16.98 -24.90 -3.46
N SER A 227 16.33 -25.29 -2.36
CA SER A 227 16.47 -26.67 -1.83
C SER A 227 15.77 -27.69 -2.71
N ASP A 228 14.65 -27.31 -3.35
CA ASP A 228 13.96 -28.15 -4.33
C ASP A 228 14.83 -28.39 -5.56
N GLU A 229 14.97 -29.65 -5.96
CA GLU A 229 15.84 -30.06 -7.07
C GLU A 229 15.37 -29.45 -8.40
N LYS A 230 14.07 -29.46 -8.67
CA LYS A 230 13.50 -28.94 -9.92
C LYS A 230 13.75 -27.45 -10.09
N ASP A 231 13.56 -26.69 -9.03
CA ASP A 231 13.76 -25.23 -9.03
C ASP A 231 15.25 -24.89 -9.06
N ARG A 232 16.08 -25.69 -8.38
CA ARG A 232 17.55 -25.58 -8.46
C ARG A 232 18.07 -25.85 -9.87
N GLN A 233 17.52 -26.83 -10.58
CA GLN A 233 17.88 -27.13 -11.98
C GLN A 233 17.45 -25.99 -12.92
N LYS A 234 16.31 -25.32 -12.66
CA LYS A 234 15.94 -24.11 -13.40
C LYS A 234 16.96 -22.98 -13.18
N ALA A 235 17.37 -22.75 -11.92
CA ALA A 235 18.39 -21.76 -11.59
C ALA A 235 19.73 -22.06 -12.27
N PHE A 236 20.14 -23.32 -12.32
CA PHE A 236 21.37 -23.76 -13.00
C PHE A 236 21.30 -23.56 -14.52
N LYS A 237 20.14 -23.82 -15.14
CA LYS A 237 19.93 -23.53 -16.58
C LYS A 237 20.04 -22.04 -16.88
N ALA A 238 19.53 -21.19 -15.98
CA ALA A 238 19.61 -19.74 -16.10
C ALA A 238 21.04 -19.22 -15.85
N ASN A 239 21.79 -19.88 -14.96
CA ASN A 239 23.17 -19.52 -14.62
C ASN A 239 24.06 -20.78 -14.53
N PRO A 240 24.69 -21.24 -15.63
CA PRO A 240 25.57 -22.42 -15.63
C PRO A 240 26.77 -22.30 -14.70
N LYS A 241 27.25 -21.11 -14.40
CA LYS A 241 28.34 -20.86 -13.45
C LYS A 241 27.92 -21.23 -12.03
N LEU A 242 26.65 -20.96 -11.66
CA LEU A 242 26.10 -21.36 -10.37
C LEU A 242 26.15 -22.90 -10.20
N GLN A 243 25.86 -23.65 -11.24
CA GLN A 243 25.95 -25.10 -11.18
C GLN A 243 27.37 -25.57 -10.84
N ALA A 244 28.39 -25.02 -11.51
CA ALA A 244 29.78 -25.37 -11.26
C ALA A 244 30.25 -25.01 -9.82
N LEU A 245 29.71 -23.92 -9.25
CA LEU A 245 30.02 -23.53 -7.87
C LEU A 245 29.38 -24.46 -6.83
N VAL A 246 28.19 -24.99 -7.12
CA VAL A 246 27.41 -25.81 -6.19
C VAL A 246 27.75 -27.30 -6.29
N GLU A 247 28.33 -27.72 -7.40
CA GLU A 247 28.71 -29.14 -7.62
C GLU A 247 29.66 -29.64 -6.52
N GLY A 248 29.32 -30.76 -5.88
CA GLY A 248 30.08 -31.35 -4.78
C GLY A 248 30.06 -30.57 -3.47
N LYS A 249 29.18 -29.57 -3.34
CA LYS A 249 28.98 -28.81 -2.10
C LYS A 249 27.80 -29.35 -1.30
N GLU A 250 27.79 -29.01 -0.01
CA GLU A 250 26.70 -29.37 0.90
C GLU A 250 25.65 -28.25 0.87
N LEU A 251 24.37 -28.65 0.87
CA LEU A 251 23.23 -27.73 1.01
C LEU A 251 22.77 -27.71 2.47
N VAL A 252 22.85 -26.55 3.10
CA VAL A 252 22.44 -26.33 4.49
C VAL A 252 21.18 -25.50 4.51
N PRO A 253 20.02 -26.03 4.95
CA PRO A 253 18.76 -25.29 4.96
C PRO A 253 18.89 -23.94 5.72
N VAL A 254 18.34 -22.89 5.14
CA VAL A 254 18.20 -21.60 5.84
C VAL A 254 17.17 -21.75 6.96
N LYS A 255 17.51 -21.27 8.16
CA LYS A 255 16.67 -21.37 9.34
C LYS A 255 16.09 -20.00 9.75
N ALA A 256 15.08 -20.00 10.59
CA ALA A 256 14.48 -18.79 11.14
C ALA A 256 15.51 -17.91 11.89
N GLU A 257 16.51 -18.54 12.54
CA GLU A 257 17.57 -17.85 13.27
C GLU A 257 18.55 -17.10 12.36
N ASP A 258 18.62 -17.48 11.08
CA ASP A 258 19.48 -16.79 10.09
C ASP A 258 18.87 -15.48 9.57
N ILE A 259 17.56 -15.29 9.77
CA ILE A 259 16.87 -14.05 9.35
C ILE A 259 17.48 -12.87 10.10
N GLY A 260 17.74 -11.78 9.38
CA GLY A 260 18.36 -10.55 9.89
C GLY A 260 17.51 -9.78 10.90
N VAL A 261 16.96 -10.46 11.91
CA VAL A 261 16.23 -9.86 13.03
C VAL A 261 16.69 -10.45 14.35
N GLU A 262 17.03 -9.60 15.31
CA GLU A 262 17.53 -10.03 16.62
C GLU A 262 17.14 -9.07 17.75
N ALA A 263 16.91 -9.63 18.93
CA ALA A 263 16.86 -8.88 20.16
C ALA A 263 18.29 -8.67 20.66
N VAL A 264 18.76 -7.42 20.61
CA VAL A 264 20.07 -7.03 21.16
C VAL A 264 20.06 -7.15 22.67
N ASP A 265 18.94 -6.71 23.25
CA ASP A 265 18.50 -6.92 24.63
C ASP A 265 16.96 -6.93 24.64
N ASP A 266 16.34 -6.99 25.83
CA ASP A 266 14.88 -7.07 25.98
C ASP A 266 14.13 -5.89 25.36
N TYR A 267 14.76 -4.73 25.16
CA TYR A 267 14.13 -3.51 24.67
C TYR A 267 14.85 -2.88 23.46
N THR A 268 15.82 -3.58 22.89
CA THR A 268 16.53 -3.13 21.69
C THR A 268 16.42 -4.20 20.61
N LEU A 269 15.71 -3.86 19.52
CA LEU A 269 15.55 -4.71 18.34
C LEU A 269 16.44 -4.20 17.21
N ARG A 270 17.16 -5.10 16.56
CA ARG A 270 17.91 -4.81 15.33
C ARG A 270 17.35 -5.57 14.15
N ILE A 271 17.19 -4.86 13.02
CA ILE A 271 16.80 -5.45 11.74
C ILE A 271 17.90 -5.14 10.72
N THR A 272 18.47 -6.20 10.13
CA THR A 272 19.52 -6.13 9.12
C THR A 272 18.95 -6.43 7.75
N MET A 273 19.20 -5.55 6.80
CA MET A 273 18.71 -5.68 5.41
C MET A 273 19.77 -6.43 4.56
N ARG A 274 19.32 -7.09 3.50
CA ARG A 274 20.22 -7.72 2.51
C ARG A 274 20.93 -6.69 1.62
N GLN A 275 20.31 -5.52 1.46
CA GLN A 275 20.81 -4.38 0.70
C GLN A 275 20.27 -3.08 1.31
N PRO A 276 20.82 -1.90 0.99
CA PRO A 276 20.25 -0.63 1.40
C PRO A 276 18.76 -0.52 1.06
N ALA A 277 17.92 -0.23 2.06
CA ALA A 277 16.46 -0.16 1.92
C ALA A 277 15.90 1.04 2.71
N PRO A 278 16.20 2.29 2.33
CA PRO A 278 15.78 3.48 3.08
C PRO A 278 14.26 3.64 3.19
N TYR A 279 13.49 2.97 2.34
CA TYR A 279 12.02 2.92 2.38
C TYR A 279 11.46 1.94 3.41
N PHE A 280 12.29 1.05 3.99
CA PHE A 280 11.84 -0.01 4.90
C PHE A 280 11.11 0.55 6.13
N LEU A 281 11.53 1.71 6.64
CA LEU A 281 10.85 2.35 7.75
C LEU A 281 9.37 2.63 7.44
N GLY A 282 9.03 2.96 6.19
CA GLY A 282 7.65 3.15 5.73
C GLY A 282 6.81 1.87 5.72
N LEU A 283 7.44 0.69 5.70
CA LEU A 283 6.79 -0.62 5.77
C LEU A 283 6.50 -1.06 7.22
N VAL A 284 7.31 -0.61 8.17
CA VAL A 284 7.25 -1.05 9.58
C VAL A 284 5.86 -0.86 10.23
N PRO A 285 5.06 0.19 9.94
CA PRO A 285 3.71 0.32 10.48
C PRO A 285 2.68 -0.68 9.93
N HIS A 286 3.00 -1.41 8.85
CA HIS A 286 2.09 -2.36 8.21
C HIS A 286 1.71 -3.50 9.16
N GLN A 287 0.48 -4.04 9.05
CA GLN A 287 -0.03 -5.08 9.95
C GLN A 287 0.89 -6.30 10.04
N PHE A 288 1.59 -6.67 8.98
CA PHE A 288 2.53 -7.78 8.94
C PHE A 288 3.62 -7.74 10.03
N PHE A 289 4.05 -6.53 10.43
CA PHE A 289 5.12 -6.30 11.41
C PHE A 289 4.61 -5.97 12.81
N ARG A 290 3.27 -5.97 13.05
CA ARG A 290 2.69 -5.63 14.35
C ARG A 290 2.90 -6.75 15.36
N ALA A 291 3.16 -6.37 16.63
CA ALA A 291 3.48 -7.32 17.70
C ALA A 291 2.32 -8.28 17.99
N ILE A 292 2.59 -9.58 17.92
CA ILE A 292 1.65 -10.66 18.26
C ILE A 292 2.13 -11.43 19.49
N PRO A 293 1.21 -11.93 20.35
CA PRO A 293 1.57 -12.59 21.60
C PRO A 293 2.05 -14.02 21.35
N HIS A 294 3.35 -14.24 21.42
CA HIS A 294 3.97 -15.55 21.20
C HIS A 294 3.33 -16.66 22.04
N SER A 295 3.18 -16.44 23.34
CA SER A 295 2.61 -17.40 24.30
C SER A 295 1.20 -17.87 23.90
N VAL A 296 0.39 -16.96 23.36
CA VAL A 296 -1.01 -17.22 22.98
C VAL A 296 -1.08 -17.94 21.63
N VAL A 297 -0.27 -17.49 20.67
CA VAL A 297 -0.20 -18.11 19.33
C VAL A 297 0.25 -19.56 19.42
N GLU A 298 1.30 -19.86 20.19
CA GLU A 298 1.80 -21.23 20.35
C GLU A 298 0.81 -22.11 21.15
N LYS A 299 0.07 -21.52 22.08
CA LYS A 299 -0.92 -22.26 22.89
C LYS A 299 -2.17 -22.65 22.12
N TYR A 300 -2.70 -21.74 21.28
CA TYR A 300 -4.00 -21.91 20.65
C TYR A 300 -3.94 -22.19 19.14
N GLY A 301 -2.75 -22.08 18.55
CA GLY A 301 -2.55 -22.29 17.10
C GLY A 301 -3.50 -21.41 16.28
N VAL A 302 -4.16 -21.94 15.27
CA VAL A 302 -5.09 -21.21 14.38
C VAL A 302 -6.30 -20.60 15.09
N ASN A 303 -6.58 -20.98 16.35
CA ASN A 303 -7.70 -20.45 17.13
C ASN A 303 -7.33 -19.27 18.03
N TRP A 304 -6.10 -18.76 17.95
CA TRP A 304 -5.62 -17.68 18.81
C TRP A 304 -6.37 -16.35 18.58
N THR A 305 -6.93 -16.13 17.41
CA THR A 305 -7.70 -14.93 17.04
C THR A 305 -9.19 -15.00 17.40
N LYS A 306 -9.68 -16.14 17.94
CA LYS A 306 -11.07 -16.23 18.41
C LYS A 306 -11.28 -15.34 19.63
N PRO A 307 -12.47 -14.71 19.81
CA PRO A 307 -12.72 -13.77 20.91
C PRO A 307 -12.31 -14.28 22.29
N GLU A 308 -12.57 -15.57 22.59
CA GLU A 308 -12.24 -16.21 23.87
C GLU A 308 -10.75 -16.41 24.13
N ASN A 309 -9.92 -16.39 23.07
CA ASN A 309 -8.47 -16.59 23.16
C ASN A 309 -7.68 -15.32 22.82
N PHE A 310 -8.37 -14.31 22.30
CA PHE A 310 -7.73 -13.15 21.68
C PHE A 310 -6.92 -12.34 22.69
N VAL A 311 -5.67 -12.07 22.33
CA VAL A 311 -4.78 -11.12 22.99
C VAL A 311 -4.11 -10.28 21.92
N GLY A 312 -4.20 -8.96 22.05
CA GLY A 312 -3.60 -8.01 21.13
C GLY A 312 -2.70 -7.00 21.80
N SER A 313 -1.90 -6.31 21.02
CA SER A 313 -1.00 -5.24 21.47
C SER A 313 -1.60 -3.83 21.30
N GLY A 314 -2.78 -3.71 20.66
CA GLY A 314 -3.37 -2.45 20.22
C GLY A 314 -4.17 -1.68 21.28
N ALA A 315 -4.66 -0.52 20.86
CA ALA A 315 -5.48 0.39 21.66
C ALA A 315 -6.84 -0.22 22.05
N PHE A 316 -7.28 -1.23 21.34
CA PHE A 316 -8.51 -1.97 21.58
C PHE A 316 -8.25 -3.47 21.65
N LYS A 317 -9.18 -4.19 22.28
CA LYS A 317 -9.20 -5.64 22.35
C LYS A 317 -10.51 -6.17 21.78
N LEU A 318 -10.48 -7.36 21.18
CA LEU A 318 -11.65 -8.01 20.63
C LEU A 318 -12.61 -8.41 21.75
N GLU A 319 -13.88 -7.98 21.66
CA GLU A 319 -14.95 -8.37 22.57
C GLU A 319 -15.81 -9.46 21.98
N SER A 320 -16.22 -9.30 20.70
CA SER A 320 -17.03 -10.28 20.00
C SER A 320 -16.84 -10.21 18.50
N HIS A 321 -17.05 -11.33 17.83
CA HIS A 321 -17.10 -11.43 16.38
C HIS A 321 -18.29 -12.32 15.99
N ARG A 322 -19.28 -11.74 15.33
CA ARG A 322 -20.44 -12.43 14.76
C ARG A 322 -20.34 -12.36 13.25
N PRO A 323 -19.81 -13.39 12.58
CA PRO A 323 -19.53 -13.35 11.15
C PRO A 323 -20.71 -12.84 10.32
N TYR A 324 -20.44 -11.95 9.35
CA TYR A 324 -21.42 -11.29 8.50
C TYR A 324 -22.44 -10.39 9.21
N ASN A 325 -22.27 -10.13 10.50
CA ASN A 325 -23.13 -9.26 11.30
C ASN A 325 -22.35 -8.07 11.84
N ASP A 326 -21.47 -8.32 12.82
CA ASP A 326 -20.61 -7.30 13.41
C ASP A 326 -19.38 -7.89 14.10
N LEU A 327 -18.38 -7.04 14.22
CA LEU A 327 -17.20 -7.27 15.05
C LEU A 327 -17.08 -6.09 16.02
N THR A 328 -17.03 -6.39 17.32
CA THR A 328 -16.94 -5.37 18.34
C THR A 328 -15.58 -5.42 19.06
N VAL A 329 -14.95 -4.26 19.14
CA VAL A 329 -13.74 -4.06 19.93
C VAL A 329 -14.00 -3.03 21.03
N VAL A 330 -13.35 -3.22 22.20
CA VAL A 330 -13.45 -2.33 23.36
C VAL A 330 -12.08 -1.81 23.76
N ARG A 331 -12.04 -0.62 24.36
CA ARG A 331 -10.80 0.00 24.83
C ARG A 331 -9.96 -0.98 25.64
N ASN A 332 -8.66 -1.03 25.34
CA ASN A 332 -7.69 -1.78 26.10
C ASN A 332 -7.11 -0.90 27.23
N PRO A 333 -7.46 -1.12 28.51
CA PRO A 333 -6.96 -0.29 29.61
C PRO A 333 -5.46 -0.50 29.89
N LEU A 334 -4.86 -1.56 29.36
CA LEU A 334 -3.44 -1.89 29.50
C LEU A 334 -2.58 -1.36 28.37
N TYR A 335 -3.20 -0.73 27.37
CA TYR A 335 -2.47 -0.11 26.26
C TYR A 335 -1.55 1.00 26.79
N TRP A 336 -0.32 1.06 26.29
CA TRP A 336 0.69 2.03 26.78
C TRP A 336 0.24 3.48 26.70
N ASP A 337 -0.59 3.82 25.71
CA ASP A 337 -1.14 5.17 25.49
C ASP A 337 -2.66 5.25 25.80
N ALA A 338 -3.15 4.40 26.70
CA ALA A 338 -4.59 4.30 27.05
C ALA A 338 -5.24 5.64 27.43
N LYS A 339 -4.47 6.58 28.01
CA LYS A 339 -4.93 7.92 28.38
C LYS A 339 -5.37 8.77 27.19
N ASN A 340 -4.84 8.50 26.00
CA ASN A 340 -5.16 9.21 24.76
C ASN A 340 -6.17 8.45 23.88
N VAL A 341 -6.65 7.27 24.30
CA VAL A 341 -7.72 6.54 23.63
C VAL A 341 -9.06 7.04 24.13
N HIS A 342 -9.81 7.70 23.28
CA HIS A 342 -11.07 8.35 23.64
C HIS A 342 -12.29 7.44 23.49
N LEU A 343 -12.35 6.64 22.41
CA LEU A 343 -13.46 5.69 22.21
C LEU A 343 -13.46 4.59 23.27
N ASP A 344 -14.65 4.26 23.78
CA ASP A 344 -14.85 3.08 24.65
C ASP A 344 -15.05 1.81 23.83
N ARG A 345 -15.65 1.96 22.62
CA ARG A 345 -16.08 0.86 21.77
C ARG A 345 -16.09 1.27 20.30
N ILE A 346 -15.75 0.30 19.43
CA ILE A 346 -15.97 0.39 17.98
C ILE A 346 -16.77 -0.85 17.55
N VAL A 347 -17.86 -0.63 16.83
CA VAL A 347 -18.63 -1.70 16.20
C VAL A 347 -18.38 -1.61 14.69
N PHE A 348 -17.71 -2.62 14.15
CA PHE A 348 -17.44 -2.76 12.73
C PHE A 348 -18.56 -3.57 12.07
N PHE A 349 -19.17 -3.01 11.02
CA PHE A 349 -20.19 -3.67 10.22
C PHE A 349 -19.61 -4.11 8.88
N PRO A 350 -19.50 -5.41 8.60
CA PRO A 350 -19.02 -5.95 7.33
C PRO A 350 -20.17 -5.93 6.30
N LEU A 351 -20.29 -4.86 5.55
CA LEU A 351 -21.33 -4.66 4.54
C LEU A 351 -20.67 -4.38 3.18
N GLU A 352 -21.16 -4.98 2.11
CA GLU A 352 -20.62 -4.86 0.76
C GLU A 352 -21.48 -4.00 -0.18
N GLU A 353 -22.81 -3.97 0.02
CA GLU A 353 -23.72 -3.29 -0.89
C GLU A 353 -23.81 -1.80 -0.58
N GLN A 354 -23.30 -0.96 -1.49
CA GLN A 354 -23.14 0.49 -1.30
C GLN A 354 -24.44 1.22 -1.01
N THR A 355 -25.56 0.84 -1.62
CA THR A 355 -26.86 1.51 -1.40
C THR A 355 -27.38 1.24 0.01
N THR A 356 -27.20 0.02 0.53
CA THR A 356 -27.52 -0.35 1.91
C THR A 356 -26.67 0.46 2.89
N MET A 357 -25.37 0.54 2.68
CA MET A 357 -24.47 1.35 3.51
C MET A 357 -24.90 2.81 3.56
N MET A 358 -25.20 3.40 2.41
CA MET A 358 -25.63 4.80 2.33
C MET A 358 -27.01 5.03 2.98
N ASN A 359 -27.91 4.04 2.90
CA ASN A 359 -29.20 4.12 3.58
C ASN A 359 -29.07 4.06 5.10
N LEU A 360 -28.19 3.18 5.63
CA LEU A 360 -27.87 3.12 7.06
C LEU A 360 -27.24 4.43 7.55
N TYR A 361 -26.30 4.98 6.78
CA TYR A 361 -25.71 6.27 7.10
C TYR A 361 -26.75 7.39 7.08
N LYS A 362 -27.62 7.43 6.06
CA LYS A 362 -28.72 8.37 5.94
C LYS A 362 -29.70 8.27 7.12
N ALA A 363 -29.97 7.08 7.60
CA ALA A 363 -30.86 6.84 8.74
C ALA A 363 -30.22 7.20 10.10
N GLY A 364 -28.89 7.40 10.16
CA GLY A 364 -28.16 7.66 11.40
C GLY A 364 -27.86 6.40 12.23
N GLU A 365 -27.93 5.22 11.58
CA GLU A 365 -27.62 3.93 12.20
C GLU A 365 -26.10 3.66 12.26
N VAL A 366 -25.31 4.32 11.40
CA VAL A 366 -23.85 4.28 11.38
C VAL A 366 -23.29 5.68 11.37
N ASP A 367 -22.07 5.86 11.92
CA ASP A 367 -21.42 7.13 12.15
C ASP A 367 -20.39 7.49 11.08
N ALA A 368 -19.75 6.47 10.50
CA ALA A 368 -18.82 6.62 9.39
C ALA A 368 -18.80 5.36 8.52
N THR A 369 -18.33 5.53 7.28
CA THR A 369 -18.28 4.47 6.28
C THR A 369 -16.85 4.30 5.78
N TYR A 370 -16.56 3.17 5.16
CA TYR A 370 -15.23 2.96 4.56
C TYR A 370 -15.05 3.77 3.26
N ASN A 371 -13.82 3.81 2.78
CA ASN A 371 -13.33 4.74 1.76
C ASN A 371 -13.94 4.63 0.35
N HIS A 372 -14.75 3.62 0.03
CA HIS A 372 -15.40 3.44 -1.29
C HIS A 372 -16.91 3.23 -1.19
N THR A 373 -17.56 3.88 -0.24
CA THR A 373 -18.98 3.63 0.05
C THR A 373 -19.94 4.39 -0.88
N VAL A 374 -19.60 5.62 -1.29
CA VAL A 374 -20.57 6.48 -2.00
C VAL A 374 -20.63 6.12 -3.49
N PRO A 375 -21.77 5.64 -4.02
CA PRO A 375 -21.92 5.34 -5.44
C PRO A 375 -21.83 6.60 -6.31
N ALA A 376 -21.35 6.47 -7.55
CA ALA A 376 -21.24 7.59 -8.50
C ALA A 376 -22.60 8.27 -8.79
N SER A 377 -23.71 7.52 -8.78
CA SER A 377 -25.06 8.06 -8.93
C SER A 377 -25.44 9.03 -7.82
N TRP A 378 -25.05 8.73 -6.57
CA TRP A 378 -25.31 9.60 -5.41
C TRP A 378 -24.41 10.84 -5.43
N LEU A 379 -23.19 10.72 -5.88
CA LEU A 379 -22.29 11.87 -6.08
C LEU A 379 -22.88 12.86 -7.11
N LYS A 380 -23.39 12.33 -8.22
CA LYS A 380 -24.07 13.12 -9.25
C LYS A 380 -25.35 13.79 -8.74
N SER A 381 -26.04 13.16 -7.78
CA SER A 381 -27.27 13.72 -7.16
C SER A 381 -26.98 14.76 -6.08
N GLY A 382 -25.74 15.09 -5.79
CA GLY A 382 -25.35 16.21 -4.91
C GLY A 382 -24.73 15.84 -3.57
N VAL A 383 -24.60 14.54 -3.21
CA VAL A 383 -23.96 14.09 -1.95
C VAL A 383 -22.54 14.65 -1.81
N ARG A 384 -21.79 14.81 -2.89
CA ARG A 384 -20.44 15.39 -2.91
C ARG A 384 -20.34 16.83 -2.39
N PHE A 385 -21.48 17.53 -2.29
CA PHE A 385 -21.53 18.90 -1.77
C PHE A 385 -21.95 18.98 -0.31
N MET A 386 -22.24 17.84 0.33
CA MET A 386 -22.54 17.76 1.75
C MET A 386 -21.25 17.89 2.57
N LYS A 387 -21.34 18.54 3.73
CA LYS A 387 -20.18 18.77 4.59
C LYS A 387 -19.59 17.50 5.20
N ASP A 388 -20.36 16.43 5.27
CA ASP A 388 -19.97 15.11 5.79
C ASP A 388 -19.49 14.13 4.70
N TYR A 389 -19.38 14.62 3.46
CA TYR A 389 -18.70 13.89 2.39
C TYR A 389 -17.19 14.08 2.46
N MET A 390 -16.45 12.96 2.38
CA MET A 390 -14.99 12.92 2.44
C MET A 390 -14.43 12.33 1.18
N ASP A 391 -13.43 13.00 0.58
CA ASP A 391 -12.62 12.45 -0.48
C ASP A 391 -11.13 12.81 -0.26
N ALA A 392 -10.26 11.93 -0.72
CA ALA A 392 -8.82 12.17 -0.79
C ALA A 392 -8.23 11.29 -1.89
N PRO A 393 -7.16 11.73 -2.56
CA PRO A 393 -6.39 10.83 -3.41
C PRO A 393 -5.80 9.67 -2.59
N GLU A 394 -5.80 8.48 -3.18
CA GLU A 394 -5.20 7.27 -2.59
C GLU A 394 -3.78 7.06 -3.11
N ASN A 395 -2.98 6.32 -2.35
CA ASN A 395 -1.65 5.86 -2.77
C ASN A 395 -1.80 4.77 -3.84
N GLY A 396 -2.20 5.16 -5.03
CA GLY A 396 -2.46 4.26 -6.14
C GLY A 396 -2.33 4.94 -7.50
N SER A 397 -2.02 4.15 -8.51
CA SER A 397 -1.94 4.58 -9.90
C SER A 397 -2.69 3.60 -10.79
N ASN A 398 -3.77 4.05 -11.40
CA ASN A 398 -4.49 3.31 -12.42
C ASN A 398 -3.83 3.58 -13.77
N TYR A 399 -3.13 2.61 -14.27
CA TYR A 399 -2.51 2.60 -15.59
C TYR A 399 -2.84 1.29 -16.31
N TRP A 400 -2.69 1.27 -17.60
CA TRP A 400 -2.73 0.04 -18.37
C TRP A 400 -1.32 -0.41 -18.71
N GLN A 401 -1.06 -1.69 -18.59
CA GLN A 401 0.21 -2.28 -18.99
C GLN A 401 0.24 -2.43 -20.50
N ILE A 402 1.41 -2.23 -21.09
CA ILE A 402 1.64 -2.43 -22.53
C ILE A 402 2.55 -3.64 -22.70
N ASN A 403 2.16 -4.58 -23.54
CA ASN A 403 3.04 -5.69 -23.92
C ASN A 403 4.15 -5.19 -24.86
N THR A 404 5.29 -4.85 -24.30
CA THR A 404 6.41 -4.25 -25.05
C THR A 404 7.21 -5.27 -25.86
N LYS A 405 6.84 -6.55 -25.81
CA LYS A 405 7.55 -7.64 -26.53
C LYS A 405 6.98 -7.93 -27.91
N MET A 406 5.87 -7.32 -28.28
CA MET A 406 5.19 -7.61 -29.54
C MET A 406 4.95 -6.35 -30.39
N PRO A 407 5.10 -6.45 -31.72
CA PRO A 407 4.68 -5.38 -32.62
C PRO A 407 3.17 -5.08 -32.54
N PRO A 408 2.75 -3.83 -32.72
CA PRO A 408 3.57 -2.64 -32.94
C PRO A 408 4.01 -1.97 -31.62
N MET A 409 3.74 -2.61 -30.44
CA MET A 409 4.01 -2.06 -29.11
C MET A 409 5.49 -2.21 -28.67
N ASP A 410 6.33 -2.89 -29.43
CA ASP A 410 7.79 -2.91 -29.26
C ASP A 410 8.45 -1.54 -29.59
N ASP A 411 7.81 -0.72 -30.44
CA ASP A 411 8.28 0.64 -30.74
C ASP A 411 7.79 1.65 -29.69
N LYS A 412 8.74 2.28 -28.97
CA LYS A 412 8.40 3.30 -27.95
C LYS A 412 7.66 4.52 -28.52
N ARG A 413 7.84 4.86 -29.79
CA ARG A 413 7.13 5.97 -30.44
C ARG A 413 5.65 5.69 -30.52
N VAL A 414 5.27 4.46 -30.83
CA VAL A 414 3.87 3.98 -30.84
C VAL A 414 3.30 4.08 -29.42
N ARG A 415 3.98 3.53 -28.42
CA ARG A 415 3.50 3.57 -27.03
C ARG A 415 3.30 5.00 -26.50
N ARG A 416 4.23 5.90 -26.82
CA ARG A 416 4.12 7.32 -26.46
C ARG A 416 2.95 8.00 -27.19
N ALA A 417 2.73 7.72 -28.45
CA ALA A 417 1.64 8.29 -29.21
C ALA A 417 0.27 7.95 -28.62
N PHE A 418 0.06 6.69 -28.20
CA PHE A 418 -1.18 6.28 -27.52
C PHE A 418 -1.36 6.97 -26.17
N ASN A 419 -0.30 7.24 -25.42
CA ASN A 419 -0.34 8.03 -24.19
C ASN A 419 -0.72 9.50 -24.42
N LEU A 420 -0.13 10.14 -25.46
CA LEU A 420 -0.36 11.55 -25.79
C LEU A 420 -1.76 11.82 -26.38
N ALA A 421 -2.42 10.78 -26.90
CA ALA A 421 -3.74 10.89 -27.49
C ALA A 421 -4.91 10.74 -26.48
N ILE A 422 -4.61 10.75 -25.16
CA ILE A 422 -5.63 10.64 -24.10
C ILE A 422 -5.74 11.98 -23.35
N ASP A 423 -6.94 12.55 -23.35
CA ASP A 423 -7.34 13.64 -22.45
C ASP A 423 -7.73 13.05 -21.08
N ARG A 424 -6.80 13.13 -20.13
CA ARG A 424 -6.96 12.58 -18.77
C ARG A 424 -7.89 13.42 -17.92
N ASP A 425 -7.98 14.72 -18.18
CA ASP A 425 -8.90 15.59 -17.45
C ASP A 425 -10.34 15.24 -17.80
N ALA A 426 -10.65 15.07 -19.09
CA ALA A 426 -11.96 14.60 -19.53
C ALA A 426 -12.30 13.20 -18.99
N LEU A 427 -11.31 12.30 -18.85
CA LEU A 427 -11.51 10.99 -18.22
C LEU A 427 -11.78 11.12 -16.71
N GLY A 428 -11.09 12.01 -16.02
CA GLY A 428 -11.32 12.33 -14.60
C GLY A 428 -12.72 12.86 -14.36
N ASP A 429 -13.17 13.81 -15.19
CA ASP A 429 -14.53 14.36 -15.13
C ASP A 429 -15.61 13.29 -15.39
N TYR A 430 -15.34 12.39 -16.35
CA TYR A 430 -16.24 11.26 -16.61
C TYR A 430 -16.37 10.32 -15.43
N ARG A 431 -15.25 10.05 -14.70
CA ARG A 431 -15.21 9.13 -13.56
C ARG A 431 -15.68 9.74 -12.25
N VAL A 432 -15.67 11.06 -12.10
CA VAL A 432 -16.13 11.85 -10.94
C VAL A 432 -15.25 11.71 -9.69
N VAL A 433 -14.92 10.48 -9.27
CA VAL A 433 -14.17 10.18 -8.05
C VAL A 433 -12.67 10.18 -8.32
N SER A 434 -12.23 9.36 -9.28
CA SER A 434 -10.80 9.26 -9.64
C SER A 434 -10.27 10.55 -10.26
N LYS A 435 -9.03 10.89 -9.98
CA LYS A 435 -8.38 12.11 -10.47
C LYS A 435 -7.43 11.79 -11.63
N PRO A 436 -7.19 12.72 -12.56
CA PRO A 436 -6.20 12.55 -13.62
C PRO A 436 -4.82 12.20 -13.08
N ASN A 437 -4.12 11.28 -13.77
CA ASN A 437 -2.74 10.94 -13.46
C ASN A 437 -1.93 10.71 -14.75
N SER A 438 -0.85 11.44 -14.92
CA SER A 438 -0.02 11.42 -16.12
C SER A 438 1.35 10.75 -15.92
N THR A 439 1.62 10.22 -14.71
CA THR A 439 2.89 9.64 -14.28
C THR A 439 2.69 8.21 -13.79
N ILE A 440 3.77 7.46 -13.58
CA ILE A 440 3.72 6.10 -13.01
C ILE A 440 3.47 6.18 -11.51
N VAL A 441 4.28 6.97 -10.80
CA VAL A 441 4.06 7.32 -9.40
C VAL A 441 2.93 8.36 -9.32
N PRO A 442 1.90 8.17 -8.50
CA PRO A 442 0.77 9.10 -8.46
C PRO A 442 1.19 10.49 -7.98
N GLN A 443 0.88 11.51 -8.80
CA GLN A 443 1.26 12.90 -8.54
C GLN A 443 0.60 13.45 -7.27
N ASN A 444 1.36 14.22 -6.48
CA ASN A 444 0.88 14.92 -5.27
C ASN A 444 0.29 13.99 -4.17
N ILE A 445 0.77 12.74 -4.10
CA ILE A 445 0.42 11.79 -3.03
C ILE A 445 1.57 11.67 -2.03
N LEU A 446 2.80 11.51 -2.53
CA LEU A 446 3.98 11.32 -1.70
C LEU A 446 4.58 12.69 -1.36
N HIS A 447 4.60 13.01 -0.07
CA HIS A 447 5.13 14.29 0.40
C HIS A 447 6.61 14.44 0.04
N GLY A 448 6.98 15.60 -0.53
CA GLY A 448 8.36 15.89 -0.93
C GLY A 448 8.86 15.20 -2.20
N TYR A 449 8.08 14.32 -2.82
CA TYR A 449 8.46 13.70 -4.08
C TYR A 449 8.27 14.66 -5.27
N PRO A 450 9.35 15.04 -5.98
CA PRO A 450 9.28 15.96 -7.12
C PRO A 450 8.86 15.19 -8.39
N SER A 451 7.57 14.89 -8.52
CA SER A 451 7.05 14.16 -9.70
C SER A 451 7.60 14.73 -11.00
N PRO A 452 8.10 13.89 -11.92
CA PRO A 452 8.56 14.36 -13.23
C PRO A 452 7.39 14.87 -14.07
N GLN A 453 7.70 15.52 -15.19
CA GLN A 453 6.69 15.86 -16.16
C GLN A 453 6.08 14.58 -16.76
N GLY A 454 4.79 14.39 -16.55
CA GLY A 454 4.03 13.29 -17.12
C GLY A 454 3.57 13.55 -18.57
N TYR A 455 2.78 12.64 -19.11
CA TYR A 455 2.23 12.79 -20.46
C TYR A 455 1.18 13.91 -20.50
N GLY A 456 1.40 14.87 -21.39
CA GLY A 456 0.37 15.84 -21.78
C GLY A 456 -0.66 15.23 -22.75
N PHE A 457 -1.67 16.02 -23.10
CA PHE A 457 -2.60 15.72 -24.19
C PHE A 457 -2.12 16.47 -25.44
N ASP A 458 -1.53 15.75 -26.40
CA ASP A 458 -0.98 16.32 -27.63
C ASP A 458 -1.19 15.39 -28.82
N VAL A 459 -2.30 15.59 -29.50
CA VAL A 459 -2.71 14.80 -30.69
C VAL A 459 -1.78 15.04 -31.87
N ALA A 460 -1.22 16.24 -32.01
CA ALA A 460 -0.32 16.56 -33.12
C ALA A 460 0.99 15.78 -33.00
N GLU A 461 1.58 15.79 -31.81
CA GLU A 461 2.79 15.01 -31.48
C GLU A 461 2.54 13.50 -31.58
N ALA A 462 1.37 13.02 -31.10
CA ALA A 462 0.99 11.62 -31.22
C ALA A 462 0.98 11.14 -32.69
N LYS A 463 0.36 11.93 -33.60
CA LYS A 463 0.32 11.63 -35.03
C LYS A 463 1.72 11.70 -35.64
N ARG A 464 2.54 12.68 -35.27
CA ARG A 464 3.93 12.78 -35.72
C ARG A 464 4.73 11.54 -35.38
N LEU A 465 4.65 11.06 -34.14
CA LEU A 465 5.35 9.85 -33.69
C LEU A 465 4.88 8.58 -34.42
N LEU A 466 3.57 8.44 -34.72
CA LEU A 466 3.05 7.33 -35.51
C LEU A 466 3.52 7.39 -36.97
N ALA A 467 3.59 8.57 -37.59
CA ALA A 467 4.14 8.73 -38.93
C ALA A 467 5.63 8.36 -38.97
N GLU A 468 6.41 8.76 -37.96
CA GLU A 468 7.83 8.39 -37.83
C GLU A 468 8.02 6.88 -37.55
N ALA A 469 7.08 6.23 -36.90
CA ALA A 469 7.07 4.79 -36.72
C ALA A 469 6.74 4.02 -38.02
N GLY A 470 6.38 4.71 -39.08
CA GLY A 470 6.14 4.12 -40.39
C GLY A 470 4.67 4.12 -40.85
N TYR A 471 3.74 4.53 -40.02
CA TYR A 471 2.31 4.57 -40.31
C TYR A 471 1.93 5.90 -40.99
N LYS A 472 2.43 6.11 -42.24
CA LYS A 472 2.29 7.38 -42.96
C LYS A 472 1.84 7.18 -44.41
N ASP A 473 1.17 8.18 -44.93
CA ASP A 473 0.80 8.30 -46.34
C ASP A 473 2.00 8.71 -47.23
N ALA A 474 1.76 8.86 -48.51
CA ALA A 474 2.78 9.30 -49.49
C ALA A 474 3.31 10.71 -49.24
N SER A 475 2.56 11.55 -48.53
CA SER A 475 2.95 12.90 -48.13
C SER A 475 3.72 12.97 -46.81
N GLY A 476 3.90 11.82 -46.17
CA GLY A 476 4.60 11.71 -44.87
C GLY A 476 3.73 11.95 -43.65
N ASN A 477 2.42 12.18 -43.80
CA ASN A 477 1.50 12.38 -42.71
C ASN A 477 1.00 11.04 -42.17
N PHE A 478 0.60 11.00 -40.88
CA PHE A 478 0.02 9.83 -40.28
C PHE A 478 -1.24 9.36 -41.06
N ASP A 479 -1.26 8.06 -41.39
CA ASP A 479 -2.39 7.37 -42.01
C ASP A 479 -2.90 6.25 -41.09
N PRO A 480 -4.08 6.39 -40.45
CA PRO A 480 -4.62 5.38 -39.53
C PRO A 480 -4.89 4.03 -40.21
N ASN A 481 -5.10 3.98 -41.52
CA ASN A 481 -5.34 2.74 -42.27
C ASN A 481 -4.09 1.85 -42.37
N LYS A 482 -2.92 2.38 -42.09
CA LYS A 482 -1.65 1.65 -42.10
C LYS A 482 -1.28 1.06 -40.72
N PHE A 483 -2.01 1.49 -39.68
CA PHE A 483 -1.80 0.91 -38.33
C PHE A 483 -2.40 -0.49 -38.25
N PRO A 484 -1.65 -1.51 -37.76
CA PRO A 484 -2.09 -2.91 -37.78
C PRO A 484 -3.05 -3.20 -36.61
N VAL A 485 -4.29 -2.75 -36.71
CA VAL A 485 -5.30 -2.83 -35.64
C VAL A 485 -5.59 -4.27 -35.21
N GLU A 486 -5.47 -5.22 -36.11
CA GLU A 486 -5.70 -6.64 -35.88
C GLU A 486 -4.63 -7.28 -34.95
N GLN A 487 -3.50 -6.62 -34.73
CA GLN A 487 -2.43 -7.09 -33.85
C GLN A 487 -2.59 -6.54 -32.42
N VAL A 488 -3.57 -5.68 -32.17
CA VAL A 488 -3.70 -4.96 -30.90
C VAL A 488 -5.13 -5.06 -30.36
N GLU A 489 -5.26 -5.23 -29.04
CA GLU A 489 -6.53 -5.19 -28.34
C GLU A 489 -6.39 -4.52 -26.97
N ILE A 490 -7.49 -4.07 -26.40
CA ILE A 490 -7.59 -3.69 -24.99
C ILE A 490 -8.20 -4.88 -24.26
N THR A 491 -7.37 -5.72 -23.66
CA THR A 491 -7.80 -6.81 -22.80
C THR A 491 -8.08 -6.27 -21.41
N TYR A 492 -9.24 -6.54 -20.82
CA TYR A 492 -9.58 -6.09 -19.45
C TYR A 492 -10.42 -7.14 -18.70
N ASN A 493 -10.27 -7.16 -17.37
CA ASN A 493 -11.07 -8.06 -16.54
C ASN A 493 -12.50 -7.55 -16.35
N THR A 494 -13.42 -8.51 -16.19
CA THR A 494 -14.86 -8.22 -16.05
C THR A 494 -15.12 -7.38 -14.80
N ALA A 495 -15.36 -6.09 -15.04
CA ALA A 495 -15.85 -5.12 -14.07
C ALA A 495 -16.46 -3.94 -14.83
N GLU A 496 -17.58 -3.41 -14.36
CA GLU A 496 -18.26 -2.29 -15.02
C GLU A 496 -17.35 -1.05 -15.12
N SER A 497 -16.57 -0.75 -14.07
CA SER A 497 -15.62 0.35 -14.06
C SER A 497 -14.54 0.22 -15.14
N ASN A 498 -14.02 -0.99 -15.35
CA ASN A 498 -12.98 -1.25 -16.34
C ASN A 498 -13.55 -1.15 -17.77
N ARG A 499 -14.76 -1.66 -17.99
CA ARG A 499 -15.47 -1.51 -19.26
C ARG A 499 -15.66 -0.04 -19.63
N GLN A 500 -16.14 0.77 -18.68
CA GLN A 500 -16.37 2.20 -18.89
C GLN A 500 -15.08 2.95 -19.25
N ILE A 501 -13.97 2.65 -18.59
CA ILE A 501 -12.67 3.25 -18.91
C ILE A 501 -12.19 2.77 -20.28
N ALA A 502 -12.32 1.49 -20.60
CA ALA A 502 -11.90 0.94 -21.88
C ALA A 502 -12.67 1.56 -23.06
N GLU A 503 -14.00 1.67 -22.94
CA GLU A 503 -14.85 2.33 -23.94
C GLU A 503 -14.51 3.82 -24.09
N PHE A 504 -14.24 4.52 -23.00
CA PHE A 504 -13.86 5.94 -23.06
C PHE A 504 -12.52 6.14 -23.76
N VAL A 505 -11.50 5.38 -23.41
CA VAL A 505 -10.16 5.46 -24.02
C VAL A 505 -10.21 5.06 -25.48
N GLN A 506 -10.95 4.00 -25.84
CA GLN A 506 -11.18 3.58 -27.22
C GLN A 506 -11.81 4.72 -28.04
N ALA A 507 -12.83 5.39 -27.48
CA ALA A 507 -13.50 6.52 -28.14
C ALA A 507 -12.53 7.70 -28.38
N GLN A 508 -11.67 8.00 -27.43
CA GLN A 508 -10.64 9.04 -27.58
C GLN A 508 -9.62 8.68 -28.65
N TRP A 509 -9.09 7.46 -28.68
CA TRP A 509 -8.16 7.04 -29.73
C TRP A 509 -8.81 7.03 -31.11
N LYS A 510 -10.08 6.62 -31.20
CA LYS A 510 -10.87 6.76 -32.44
C LYS A 510 -10.98 8.24 -32.88
N GLN A 511 -11.34 9.14 -31.98
CA GLN A 511 -11.50 10.56 -32.27
C GLN A 511 -10.18 11.22 -32.65
N ASN A 512 -9.14 10.96 -31.87
CA ASN A 512 -7.86 11.69 -31.95
C ASN A 512 -6.92 11.10 -33.01
N LEU A 513 -6.89 9.78 -33.17
CA LEU A 513 -5.98 9.08 -34.07
C LEU A 513 -6.69 8.41 -35.27
N GLY A 514 -8.01 8.27 -35.24
CA GLY A 514 -8.74 7.49 -36.25
C GLY A 514 -8.55 5.99 -36.11
N ILE A 515 -8.00 5.51 -34.99
CA ILE A 515 -7.73 4.10 -34.69
C ILE A 515 -8.80 3.56 -33.75
N ILE A 516 -9.41 2.42 -34.09
CA ILE A 516 -10.38 1.73 -33.23
C ILE A 516 -9.75 0.42 -32.77
N ILE A 517 -9.27 0.39 -31.53
CA ILE A 517 -8.69 -0.81 -30.91
C ILE A 517 -9.83 -1.72 -30.40
N PRO A 518 -9.89 -3.01 -30.77
CA PRO A 518 -10.88 -3.95 -30.24
C PRO A 518 -10.82 -4.07 -28.71
N LEU A 519 -12.00 -4.28 -28.08
CA LEU A 519 -12.14 -4.54 -26.66
C LEU A 519 -12.27 -6.04 -26.42
N HIS A 520 -11.48 -6.59 -25.48
CA HIS A 520 -11.50 -7.99 -25.12
C HIS A 520 -11.72 -8.14 -23.61
N ASN A 521 -12.95 -8.54 -23.24
CA ASN A 521 -13.33 -8.78 -21.84
C ASN A 521 -13.03 -10.22 -21.45
N VAL A 522 -12.34 -10.42 -20.33
CA VAL A 522 -12.01 -11.74 -19.79
C VAL A 522 -12.29 -11.81 -18.28
N GLU A 523 -12.48 -13.03 -17.77
CA GLU A 523 -12.62 -13.27 -16.32
C GLU A 523 -11.31 -12.96 -15.58
N TRP A 524 -11.38 -12.61 -14.30
CA TRP A 524 -10.25 -12.13 -13.50
C TRP A 524 -9.04 -13.08 -13.48
N LYS A 525 -9.27 -14.38 -13.21
CA LYS A 525 -8.18 -15.37 -13.16
C LYS A 525 -7.48 -15.52 -14.52
N THR A 526 -8.27 -15.56 -15.58
CA THR A 526 -7.77 -15.59 -16.97
C THR A 526 -6.97 -14.32 -17.28
N PHE A 527 -7.47 -13.16 -16.87
CA PHE A 527 -6.77 -11.89 -17.05
C PHE A 527 -5.40 -11.87 -16.36
N GLN A 528 -5.33 -12.36 -15.12
CA GLN A 528 -4.06 -12.45 -14.39
C GLN A 528 -3.06 -13.40 -15.06
N ASP A 529 -3.54 -14.56 -15.52
CA ASP A 529 -2.71 -15.53 -16.24
C ASP A 529 -2.18 -14.96 -17.56
N MET A 530 -3.02 -14.30 -18.34
CA MET A 530 -2.61 -13.63 -19.58
C MET A 530 -1.56 -12.55 -19.35
N ARG A 531 -1.73 -11.72 -18.30
CA ARG A 531 -0.78 -10.66 -17.95
C ARG A 531 0.57 -11.20 -17.52
N SER A 532 0.58 -12.15 -16.58
CA SER A 532 1.81 -12.74 -16.04
C SER A 532 2.64 -13.47 -17.10
N LYS A 533 1.98 -14.01 -18.13
CA LYS A 533 2.62 -14.71 -19.26
C LYS A 533 2.84 -13.84 -20.51
N LEU A 534 2.51 -12.54 -20.45
CA LEU A 534 2.55 -11.60 -21.58
C LEU A 534 1.76 -12.10 -22.81
N GLN A 535 0.61 -12.74 -22.59
CA GLN A 535 -0.25 -13.32 -23.65
C GLN A 535 -1.38 -12.39 -24.11
N TYR A 536 -1.42 -11.15 -23.61
CA TYR A 536 -2.36 -10.14 -24.08
C TYR A 536 -1.76 -9.34 -25.25
N LYS A 537 -2.63 -8.84 -26.16
CA LYS A 537 -2.22 -8.12 -27.36
C LYS A 537 -2.29 -6.62 -27.15
N GLY A 538 -1.16 -5.98 -26.97
CA GLY A 538 -1.07 -4.53 -26.84
C GLY A 538 -1.32 -4.04 -25.43
N PHE A 539 -2.58 -3.93 -24.97
CA PHE A 539 -2.94 -3.28 -23.71
C PHE A 539 -3.67 -4.19 -22.73
N ALA A 540 -3.26 -4.18 -21.47
CA ALA A 540 -3.99 -4.78 -20.36
C ALA A 540 -4.67 -3.68 -19.52
N GLY A 541 -5.98 -3.51 -19.72
CA GLY A 541 -6.83 -2.55 -19.03
C GLY A 541 -7.37 -3.09 -17.71
N GLY A 542 -7.71 -2.20 -16.77
CA GLY A 542 -8.11 -2.62 -15.41
C GLY A 542 -6.93 -3.04 -14.54
N ALA A 543 -5.73 -2.75 -15.00
CA ALA A 543 -4.49 -2.87 -14.24
C ALA A 543 -4.21 -1.57 -13.46
N GLY A 544 -3.14 -1.56 -12.72
CA GLY A 544 -2.67 -0.45 -11.91
C GLY A 544 -1.85 -1.01 -10.78
N TRP A 545 -1.46 -0.15 -9.87
CA TRP A 545 -0.77 -0.52 -8.65
C TRP A 545 -1.28 0.32 -7.48
N SER A 546 -1.56 -0.33 -6.38
CA SER A 546 -1.75 0.33 -5.08
C SER A 546 -0.44 0.23 -4.33
N GLY A 547 0.11 1.37 -3.90
CA GLY A 547 1.39 1.36 -3.21
C GLY A 547 1.29 0.67 -1.85
N ASP A 548 2.13 -0.30 -1.61
CA ASP A 548 2.20 -1.04 -0.34
C ASP A 548 2.74 -0.16 0.79
N TYR A 549 3.48 0.88 0.44
CA TYR A 549 4.08 1.86 1.36
C TYR A 549 4.20 3.23 0.70
N MET A 550 4.39 4.26 1.51
CA MET A 550 4.42 5.66 1.07
C MET A 550 5.80 6.05 0.52
N ASP A 551 6.22 5.38 -0.57
CA ASP A 551 7.50 5.65 -1.22
C ASP A 551 7.40 5.40 -2.75
N PRO A 552 8.09 6.18 -3.61
CA PRO A 552 8.08 5.97 -5.06
C PRO A 552 8.58 4.58 -5.48
N ASN A 553 9.44 3.96 -4.68
CA ASN A 553 10.02 2.66 -5.00
C ASN A 553 8.98 1.56 -5.16
N THR A 554 7.84 1.62 -4.44
CA THR A 554 6.74 0.64 -4.60
C THR A 554 6.20 0.56 -6.03
N TYR A 555 6.31 1.65 -6.79
CA TYR A 555 5.90 1.73 -8.21
C TYR A 555 7.04 1.42 -9.17
N LEU A 556 8.24 1.90 -8.84
CA LEU A 556 9.38 1.83 -9.76
C LEU A 556 10.05 0.46 -9.72
N SER A 557 10.02 -0.25 -8.61
CA SER A 557 10.54 -1.63 -8.51
C SER A 557 9.79 -2.66 -9.36
N LEU A 558 8.57 -2.35 -9.80
CA LEU A 558 7.76 -3.24 -10.65
C LEU A 558 8.43 -3.62 -11.98
N PHE A 559 9.36 -2.79 -12.49
CA PHE A 559 9.99 -2.99 -13.80
C PHE A 559 11.42 -3.56 -13.70
N THR A 560 11.78 -4.20 -12.59
CA THR A 560 13.15 -4.68 -12.35
C THR A 560 13.41 -6.11 -12.80
N THR A 561 12.37 -6.90 -13.09
CA THR A 561 12.50 -8.29 -13.56
C THR A 561 12.32 -8.36 -15.07
N ALA A 562 13.11 -9.23 -15.73
CA ALA A 562 12.98 -9.44 -17.17
C ALA A 562 11.75 -10.30 -17.53
N GLU A 563 11.45 -11.30 -16.70
CA GLU A 563 10.34 -12.24 -16.86
C GLU A 563 9.74 -12.56 -15.48
N GLY A 564 8.43 -12.65 -15.42
CA GLY A 564 7.70 -12.97 -14.19
C GLY A 564 7.65 -11.82 -13.18
N GLY A 565 7.28 -12.12 -11.95
CA GLY A 565 7.04 -11.12 -10.90
C GLY A 565 5.92 -10.18 -11.29
N ASP A 566 6.03 -8.93 -10.83
CA ASP A 566 5.03 -7.88 -11.10
C ASP A 566 5.27 -7.11 -12.40
N ASN A 567 6.37 -7.39 -13.12
CA ASN A 567 6.63 -6.81 -14.44
C ASN A 567 5.79 -7.48 -15.53
N MET A 568 4.55 -7.09 -15.61
CA MET A 568 3.60 -7.61 -16.60
C MET A 568 3.60 -6.80 -17.91
N THR A 569 4.67 -6.04 -18.18
CA THR A 569 4.85 -5.29 -19.42
C THR A 569 5.92 -5.90 -20.33
N GLY A 570 6.80 -6.72 -19.77
CA GLY A 570 7.99 -7.24 -20.44
C GLY A 570 9.07 -6.19 -20.71
N TRP A 571 8.86 -4.92 -20.33
CA TRP A 571 9.91 -3.90 -20.45
C TRP A 571 11.00 -4.14 -19.42
N TYR A 572 12.23 -4.29 -19.89
CA TYR A 572 13.40 -4.53 -19.06
C TYR A 572 14.58 -3.76 -19.60
N ASP A 573 15.18 -2.91 -18.78
CA ASP A 573 16.30 -2.06 -19.15
C ASP A 573 17.37 -2.04 -18.03
N PRO A 574 18.58 -2.61 -18.27
CA PRO A 574 19.66 -2.61 -17.27
C PRO A 574 20.06 -1.24 -16.76
N LYS A 575 19.95 -0.18 -17.62
CA LYS A 575 20.26 1.19 -17.20
C LYS A 575 19.22 1.71 -16.23
N TYR A 576 17.93 1.43 -16.46
CA TYR A 576 16.86 1.75 -15.52
C TYR A 576 17.12 1.12 -14.15
N ILE A 577 17.44 -0.17 -14.13
CA ILE A 577 17.71 -0.94 -12.91
C ILE A 577 18.92 -0.36 -12.17
N ALA A 578 20.01 -0.04 -12.89
CA ALA A 578 21.18 0.58 -12.27
C ALA A 578 20.83 1.94 -11.63
N MET A 579 20.07 2.80 -12.33
CA MET A 579 19.62 4.09 -11.79
C MET A 579 18.73 3.91 -10.55
N LEU A 580 17.82 2.93 -10.54
CA LEU A 580 16.96 2.63 -9.40
C LEU A 580 17.77 2.13 -8.20
N ASN A 581 18.71 1.22 -8.43
CA ASN A 581 19.59 0.70 -7.37
C ASN A 581 20.48 1.80 -6.77
N ASP A 582 20.98 2.72 -7.60
CA ASP A 582 21.76 3.86 -7.11
C ASP A 582 20.89 4.80 -6.27
N ALA A 583 19.65 5.05 -6.68
CA ALA A 583 18.70 5.83 -5.90
C ALA A 583 18.36 5.16 -4.56
N ASN A 584 18.18 3.85 -4.55
CA ASN A 584 17.86 3.09 -3.32
C ASN A 584 19.05 2.99 -2.34
N ARG A 585 20.25 3.34 -2.76
CA ARG A 585 21.44 3.43 -1.88
C ARG A 585 21.64 4.83 -1.29
N GLU A 586 20.91 5.84 -1.73
CA GLU A 586 21.01 7.21 -1.22
C GLU A 586 20.20 7.33 0.08
N PRO A 587 20.85 7.58 1.24
CA PRO A 587 20.17 7.65 2.53
C PRO A 587 19.42 8.98 2.75
N ASP A 588 19.84 10.07 2.10
CA ASP A 588 19.14 11.35 2.17
C ASP A 588 17.85 11.29 1.35
N GLN A 589 16.71 11.34 2.01
CA GLN A 589 15.40 11.21 1.39
C GLN A 589 15.16 12.23 0.26
N SER A 590 15.57 13.47 0.44
CA SER A 590 15.36 14.52 -0.55
C SER A 590 16.16 14.27 -1.84
N LYS A 591 17.43 13.89 -1.68
CA LYS A 591 18.29 13.51 -2.82
C LYS A 591 17.78 12.23 -3.47
N ARG A 592 17.43 11.23 -2.66
CA ARG A 592 16.87 9.97 -3.12
C ARG A 592 15.62 10.21 -3.98
N TYR A 593 14.70 11.04 -3.51
CA TYR A 593 13.48 11.39 -4.24
C TYR A 593 13.78 12.10 -5.56
N GLN A 594 14.78 12.97 -5.61
CA GLN A 594 15.23 13.59 -6.87
C GLN A 594 15.84 12.56 -7.84
N MET A 595 16.54 11.56 -7.34
CA MET A 595 17.07 10.45 -8.15
C MET A 595 15.94 9.56 -8.67
N LEU A 596 14.99 9.19 -7.80
CA LEU A 596 13.81 8.40 -8.19
C LEU A 596 12.94 9.11 -9.22
N ALA A 597 12.80 10.44 -9.14
CA ALA A 597 12.10 11.22 -10.16
C ALA A 597 12.78 11.13 -11.55
N LYS A 598 14.12 11.05 -11.59
CA LYS A 598 14.86 10.81 -12.84
C LYS A 598 14.66 9.37 -13.34
N VAL A 599 14.60 8.40 -12.44
CA VAL A 599 14.26 6.98 -12.77
C VAL A 599 12.87 6.92 -13.39
N GLU A 600 11.90 7.57 -12.78
CA GLU A 600 10.53 7.64 -13.32
C GLU A 600 10.47 8.32 -14.69
N ALA A 601 11.15 9.45 -14.85
CA ALA A 601 11.24 10.17 -16.14
C ALA A 601 11.81 9.27 -17.24
N TYR A 602 12.80 8.43 -16.93
CA TYR A 602 13.37 7.46 -17.85
C TYR A 602 12.35 6.38 -18.24
N ALA A 603 11.58 5.86 -17.28
CA ALA A 603 10.52 4.89 -17.57
C ALA A 603 9.39 5.51 -18.39
N LEU A 604 9.00 6.75 -18.09
CA LEU A 604 7.99 7.49 -18.88
C LEU A 604 8.45 7.68 -20.34
N ASP A 605 9.74 7.98 -20.61
CA ASP A 605 10.25 8.03 -21.99
C ASP A 605 10.14 6.68 -22.70
N ALA A 606 10.35 5.57 -22.01
CA ALA A 606 10.19 4.23 -22.54
C ALA A 606 8.71 3.83 -22.73
N ALA A 607 7.79 4.45 -22.01
CA ALA A 607 6.34 4.24 -22.06
C ALA A 607 5.91 2.76 -21.90
N PRO A 608 6.28 2.07 -20.82
CA PRO A 608 5.85 0.68 -20.62
C PRO A 608 4.36 0.56 -20.23
N VAL A 609 3.72 1.68 -19.85
CA VAL A 609 2.33 1.75 -19.43
C VAL A 609 1.60 2.92 -20.08
N VAL A 610 0.26 2.83 -20.12
CA VAL A 610 -0.63 3.96 -20.39
C VAL A 610 -1.10 4.51 -19.06
N THR A 611 -0.62 5.67 -18.65
CA THR A 611 -1.07 6.31 -17.40
C THR A 611 -2.46 6.92 -17.58
N LEU A 612 -3.34 6.81 -16.60
CA LEU A 612 -4.74 7.25 -16.74
C LEU A 612 -5.22 8.08 -15.56
N LEU A 613 -5.35 7.46 -14.40
CA LEU A 613 -6.01 8.02 -13.23
C LEU A 613 -5.25 7.66 -11.96
N LYS A 614 -5.44 8.42 -10.91
CA LYS A 614 -5.20 8.01 -9.53
C LYS A 614 -6.53 7.78 -8.84
N PRO A 615 -6.68 6.70 -8.07
CA PRO A 615 -7.88 6.46 -7.30
C PRO A 615 -8.07 7.54 -6.24
N ALA A 616 -9.28 7.71 -5.78
CA ALA A 616 -9.62 8.58 -4.67
C ALA A 616 -10.73 7.97 -3.83
N THR A 617 -10.74 8.30 -2.56
CA THR A 617 -11.78 7.88 -1.64
C THR A 617 -13.11 8.57 -1.93
N SER A 618 -14.21 7.95 -1.50
CA SER A 618 -15.55 8.48 -1.60
C SER A 618 -16.41 7.89 -0.47
N TRP A 619 -16.47 8.59 0.66
CA TRP A 619 -17.04 8.08 1.90
C TRP A 619 -17.72 9.16 2.74
N MET A 620 -18.41 8.75 3.79
CA MET A 620 -19.22 9.63 4.64
C MET A 620 -18.77 9.52 6.09
N LYS A 621 -18.79 10.67 6.79
CA LYS A 621 -18.46 10.75 8.20
C LYS A 621 -19.35 11.79 8.90
N LYS A 622 -20.11 11.38 9.91
CA LYS A 622 -20.97 12.30 10.69
C LYS A 622 -20.13 13.41 11.35
N PRO A 623 -20.69 14.64 11.50
CA PRO A 623 -19.94 15.81 11.95
C PRO A 623 -19.37 15.66 13.37
N TYR A 624 -19.99 14.85 14.19
CA TYR A 624 -19.52 14.55 15.54
C TYR A 624 -18.37 13.53 15.62
N VAL A 625 -18.04 12.82 14.54
CA VAL A 625 -16.87 11.93 14.50
C VAL A 625 -15.63 12.76 14.24
N LYS A 626 -14.72 12.85 15.20
CA LYS A 626 -13.47 13.60 15.12
C LYS A 626 -12.26 12.66 15.15
N GLY A 627 -11.09 13.18 14.77
CA GLY A 627 -9.85 12.40 14.72
C GLY A 627 -9.73 11.40 13.59
N MET A 628 -10.76 11.28 12.74
CA MET A 628 -10.78 10.40 11.58
C MET A 628 -10.54 11.22 10.30
N TYR A 629 -9.32 11.19 9.80
CA TYR A 629 -8.86 12.04 8.69
C TYR A 629 -8.87 11.29 7.36
N PRO A 630 -9.20 11.96 6.24
CA PRO A 630 -8.85 11.47 4.91
C PRO A 630 -7.33 11.37 4.78
N ASN A 631 -6.84 10.24 4.30
CA ASN A 631 -5.41 10.01 4.08
C ASN A 631 -5.18 9.07 2.89
N PRO A 632 -3.96 9.08 2.29
CA PRO A 632 -3.69 8.29 1.09
C PRO A 632 -3.64 6.78 1.31
N GLY A 633 -3.42 6.29 2.54
CA GLY A 633 -3.42 4.87 2.87
C GLY A 633 -4.79 4.32 3.25
N THR A 634 -5.79 5.19 3.42
CA THR A 634 -7.20 4.85 3.78
C THR A 634 -7.37 4.08 5.09
N LEU A 635 -6.37 4.13 5.96
CA LEU A 635 -6.35 3.52 7.28
C LEU A 635 -6.49 4.59 8.37
N HIS A 636 -7.15 4.25 9.46
CA HIS A 636 -7.41 5.18 10.55
C HIS A 636 -6.76 4.71 11.83
N ALA A 637 -5.96 5.59 12.45
CA ALA A 637 -5.41 5.38 13.78
C ALA A 637 -6.53 5.61 14.82
N TRP A 638 -7.24 4.55 15.17
CA TRP A 638 -8.47 4.59 15.99
C TRP A 638 -8.28 5.24 17.35
N LYS A 639 -7.08 5.25 17.92
CA LYS A 639 -6.79 5.87 19.21
C LYS A 639 -7.07 7.38 19.23
N TYR A 640 -7.01 8.05 18.07
CA TYR A 640 -7.27 9.48 17.95
C TYR A 640 -8.74 9.82 17.67
N VAL A 641 -9.57 8.80 17.39
CA VAL A 641 -10.98 9.01 17.03
C VAL A 641 -11.83 9.18 18.29
N TYR A 642 -12.77 10.13 18.24
CA TYR A 642 -13.70 10.38 19.34
C TYR A 642 -15.05 10.93 18.84
N ILE A 643 -16.07 10.86 19.69
CA ILE A 643 -17.40 11.41 19.45
C ILE A 643 -17.50 12.76 20.17
N GLU A 644 -17.67 13.81 19.40
CA GLU A 644 -17.89 15.18 19.92
C GLU A 644 -19.38 15.43 20.16
N HIS A 645 -19.78 15.56 21.41
CA HIS A 645 -21.19 15.79 21.80
C HIS A 645 -21.59 17.28 21.79
N ASP A 646 -20.64 18.21 21.78
CA ASP A 646 -20.90 19.62 21.67
C ASP A 646 -21.17 20.00 20.21
N GLN A 647 -22.44 20.27 19.89
CA GLN A 647 -22.86 20.60 18.53
C GLN A 647 -22.14 21.86 17.98
N ALA A 648 -21.74 22.79 18.82
CA ALA A 648 -21.02 23.99 18.38
C ALA A 648 -19.64 23.65 17.76
N LYS A 649 -19.12 22.47 18.04
CA LYS A 649 -17.83 21.95 17.53
C LYS A 649 -17.97 20.97 16.33
N TRP A 650 -19.17 20.83 15.78
CA TRP A 650 -19.41 19.90 14.68
C TRP A 650 -19.02 20.42 13.31
N ASP A 651 -18.39 21.58 13.19
CA ASP A 651 -17.85 22.01 11.91
C ASP A 651 -16.89 20.95 11.36
N THR A 652 -16.99 20.67 10.07
CA THR A 652 -16.20 19.65 9.36
C THR A 652 -14.72 19.98 9.24
N LYS A 653 -14.32 21.22 9.44
CA LYS A 653 -12.90 21.51 9.60
C LYS A 653 -12.41 20.77 10.84
N MET A 654 -11.81 19.58 10.57
CA MET A 654 -11.14 18.88 11.63
C MET A 654 -10.05 19.78 12.18
N PRO A 655 -9.96 19.95 13.52
CA PRO A 655 -8.83 20.65 14.09
C PRO A 655 -7.57 19.99 13.55
N ASP A 656 -6.59 20.79 13.15
CA ASP A 656 -5.26 20.27 12.97
C ASP A 656 -4.90 19.50 14.23
N MET A 657 -4.17 18.39 14.08
CA MET A 657 -3.62 17.69 15.26
C MET A 657 -2.96 18.74 16.10
N THR A 658 -3.24 18.73 17.42
CA THR A 658 -2.68 19.74 18.31
C THR A 658 -1.17 19.72 18.20
N THR A 659 -0.52 20.87 18.41
CA THR A 659 0.94 21.00 18.39
C THR A 659 1.61 19.97 19.33
N ASP A 660 0.93 19.58 20.42
CA ASP A 660 1.38 18.57 21.38
C ASP A 660 1.31 17.13 20.81
N GLU A 661 0.36 16.83 19.94
CA GLU A 661 0.26 15.52 19.29
C GLU A 661 1.29 15.38 18.18
N LEU A 662 1.56 16.46 17.43
CA LEU A 662 2.64 16.54 16.46
C LEU A 662 4.01 16.62 17.16
N ALA A 663 4.14 17.41 18.24
CA ALA A 663 5.40 17.52 18.97
C ALA A 663 5.85 16.20 19.62
N ARG A 664 4.94 15.26 19.90
CA ARG A 664 5.31 13.90 20.32
C ARG A 664 5.77 13.04 19.14
N ALA A 665 5.33 13.35 17.93
CA ALA A 665 5.85 12.76 16.71
C ALA A 665 7.20 13.38 16.31
N ASP A 666 7.35 14.73 16.49
CA ASP A 666 8.55 15.48 16.08
C ASP A 666 9.57 15.65 17.22
N ALA A 667 9.23 15.35 18.47
CA ALA A 667 10.06 15.67 19.64
C ALA A 667 11.24 14.73 19.84
N LYS A 668 11.69 14.02 18.80
CA LYS A 668 12.91 13.18 18.95
C LYS A 668 13.62 12.97 17.61
N GLU A 669 14.05 14.07 16.98
CA GLU A 669 15.29 14.04 16.22
C GLU A 669 16.50 13.98 17.16
#